data_884ca9f0eb6dd33dac97a8ed4166fb11
#
_entry.id   884ca9f0eb6dd33dac97a8ed4166fb11
#
_cell.length_a   1.000
_cell.length_b   1.000
_cell.length_c   1.000
_cell.angle_alpha   90.00
_cell.angle_beta   90.00
_cell.angle_gamma   90.00
#
_symmetry.space_group_name_H-M   'P 1'
#
loop_
_entity.id
_entity.type
_entity.pdbx_description
1 polymer ?
#
loop_
_entity_poly.entity_id
_entity_poly.type
_entity_poly.pdbx_seq_one_letter_code
_entity_poly.pdbx_strand_id
1 'polypeptide(L)'
;MQENNSAEQTTAESAASPRYAVLRCAVLCCAVLRAGAGAGRSSTTGKARKAGNGRLDVSRFVNSLMSGYEYRGQAVHLETIPARDASYGHVDPPIAPALWDALARMGISSLYTHQAEAVQSAREGRDIVVVTSTASGKTLCYNIPVIEELLRDPKAAALYIFPTKALAQDQQRGLARLRELEPRLPVRSGTYDGDTPDSTRRKLREEANIILTNPDMLHQGILPSHPSWRRFFAGLRYVVIDEIHAYRGVFGSNVANVIRRLRRICAHYGSDPTFICCSATIANPQELAAGICGKPVQVVDNDGAPRGARKFMFWNPPRLDGSMERRSSNSEAERLLVQLIMLGIPTITFVRARVVAELIYKYAVESLRRQAPSLAGKIKPYRGGYLPSERREIERQLFAGELLGVVSTNALELGIDIGSLDASLIVGYPGTIASTWQQAGRAGRKGEESLAVFIAHDLPIDQYLMRHPEYFFERSPENAVVNAANPYILAGHLRAAAVELPVTAAELEAFGEYAPALIAILEDRGDVIRTKRGWRWAGRGFPASDVKLRNMAENTYTIIDTSSEAGNRVIGTIDELSAFEQVHPEAVYMHEGETFLVSDLNLTEKTAYIHKADVDYFTQSVTETKVQVDAGEQVKAWRRSQVNFGDVTVMSLTYMFRKIKFYERDSIGFGKVSLPQHELATAAAWLELPESAARLVAGFGRIATEGLIGIGNAASAVIPLFAMCDPMDIGTAVDSANTGVPTLFIYDRHPGGVGFAQKSYNMIEEVMEACLNLIENCTCEDGCPSCVGSPIPPYAQHDPDATPRGRIPDKETALVILHELLEKEPYVPTRPPVWADWGGAGVGAGMDAAAAAGDAADGGATGMGVRGVDQRAPGRPDHDDRTVQVVVKPLPEGVERRIRKMMERAASQHKAR
;
A
#
# COMPACT_ATOMS: atom_id res chain seq x y z
N MET A 1 -19.38 -71.48 -16.79
CA MET A 1 -20.64 -71.60 -17.52
C MET A 1 -20.94 -70.18 -17.96
N GLN A 2 -20.59 -69.87 -19.19
CA GLN A 2 -21.43 -69.86 -20.40
C GLN A 2 -22.51 -68.81 -20.24
N GLU A 3 -22.59 -67.81 -20.99
CA GLU A 3 -22.61 -67.37 -22.42
C GLU A 3 -23.65 -66.25 -22.46
N ASN A 4 -23.81 -65.29 -23.22
CA ASN A 4 -23.41 -64.89 -24.55
C ASN A 4 -23.79 -63.42 -24.80
N ASN A 5 -23.00 -62.76 -25.56
CA ASN A 5 -23.22 -61.84 -26.68
C ASN A 5 -24.54 -61.12 -26.88
N SER A 6 -24.47 -59.81 -27.08
CA SER A 6 -24.74 -59.23 -28.41
C SER A 6 -24.35 -57.75 -28.49
N ALA A 7 -23.80 -57.43 -29.64
CA ALA A 7 -23.28 -56.12 -30.02
C ALA A 7 -24.43 -55.18 -30.40
N GLU A 8 -24.27 -53.86 -30.02
CA GLU A 8 -24.83 -52.82 -30.85
C GLU A 8 -23.78 -51.67 -30.94
N GLN A 9 -23.35 -51.43 -32.16
CA GLN A 9 -22.55 -50.29 -32.59
C GLN A 9 -23.41 -49.05 -32.52
N THR A 10 -22.95 -48.03 -31.76
CA THR A 10 -23.39 -46.69 -31.98
C THR A 10 -22.13 -45.76 -32.04
N THR A 11 -22.05 -45.10 -33.16
CA THR A 11 -21.04 -44.17 -33.59
C THR A 11 -20.81 -43.06 -32.57
N ALA A 12 -19.61 -42.97 -32.03
CA ALA A 12 -19.14 -41.82 -31.24
C ALA A 12 -18.43 -40.83 -32.19
N GLU A 13 -19.08 -39.73 -32.48
CA GLU A 13 -18.42 -38.53 -33.00
C GLU A 13 -17.47 -38.00 -31.94
N SER A 14 -16.17 -38.03 -32.25
CA SER A 14 -15.12 -37.48 -31.39
C SER A 14 -15.12 -35.95 -31.44
N ALA A 15 -15.58 -35.34 -30.37
CA ALA A 15 -15.32 -33.94 -30.12
C ALA A 15 -13.81 -33.73 -29.93
N ALA A 16 -13.16 -33.10 -30.91
CA ALA A 16 -11.74 -32.73 -30.86
C ALA A 16 -11.53 -31.67 -29.81
N SER A 17 -10.74 -32.01 -28.81
CA SER A 17 -10.27 -31.15 -27.75
C SER A 17 -9.57 -29.90 -28.31
N PRO A 18 -9.71 -28.68 -27.69
CA PRO A 18 -9.08 -27.44 -28.13
C PRO A 18 -7.56 -27.44 -28.17
N ARG A 19 -6.91 -28.51 -27.74
CA ARG A 19 -5.43 -28.61 -27.62
C ARG A 19 -4.71 -28.69 -28.98
N TYR A 20 -5.37 -28.95 -30.11
CA TYR A 20 -4.73 -29.05 -31.41
C TYR A 20 -4.62 -27.74 -32.20
N ALA A 21 -5.40 -26.69 -31.83
CA ALA A 21 -5.37 -25.41 -32.51
C ALA A 21 -4.09 -24.58 -32.19
N VAL A 22 -3.52 -24.78 -31.00
CA VAL A 22 -2.32 -24.04 -30.53
C VAL A 22 -1.05 -24.42 -31.31
N LEU A 23 -0.94 -25.67 -31.74
CA LEU A 23 0.25 -26.14 -32.49
C LEU A 23 0.36 -25.59 -33.92
N ARG A 24 -0.73 -25.20 -34.56
CA ARG A 24 -0.69 -24.65 -35.91
C ARG A 24 -0.29 -23.17 -35.95
N CYS A 25 -0.63 -22.40 -34.92
CA CYS A 25 -0.31 -20.97 -34.88
C CYS A 25 1.19 -20.68 -34.64
N ALA A 26 1.86 -21.48 -33.79
CA ALA A 26 3.29 -21.33 -33.53
C ALA A 26 4.15 -21.62 -34.78
N VAL A 27 3.72 -22.55 -35.61
CA VAL A 27 4.43 -22.90 -36.86
C VAL A 27 4.24 -21.81 -37.93
N LEU A 28 3.05 -21.17 -38.01
CA LEU A 28 2.82 -20.08 -38.96
C LEU A 28 3.54 -18.77 -38.57
N CYS A 29 3.60 -18.41 -37.29
CA CYS A 29 4.40 -17.26 -36.84
C CYS A 29 5.89 -17.39 -37.13
N CYS A 30 6.45 -18.59 -36.95
CA CYS A 30 7.86 -18.87 -37.32
C CYS A 30 8.05 -18.85 -38.85
N ALA A 31 7.07 -19.22 -39.67
CA ALA A 31 7.18 -19.21 -41.11
C ALA A 31 7.10 -17.78 -41.69
N VAL A 32 6.28 -16.89 -41.14
CA VAL A 32 6.18 -15.49 -41.58
C VAL A 32 7.47 -14.70 -41.24
N LEU A 33 8.08 -15.02 -40.10
CA LEU A 33 9.36 -14.41 -39.72
C LEU A 33 10.55 -14.93 -40.56
N ARG A 34 10.45 -16.12 -41.18
CA ARG A 34 11.46 -16.68 -42.07
C ARG A 34 11.28 -16.25 -43.53
N ALA A 35 10.10 -15.88 -43.99
CA ALA A 35 9.85 -15.49 -45.38
C ALA A 35 10.33 -14.07 -45.70
N GLY A 36 10.67 -13.23 -44.74
CA GLY A 36 11.24 -11.88 -44.96
C GLY A 36 12.77 -11.85 -45.15
N ALA A 37 13.45 -12.99 -45.12
CA ALA A 37 14.94 -13.06 -45.19
C ALA A 37 15.50 -13.69 -46.47
N GLY A 38 14.71 -13.75 -47.54
CA GLY A 38 15.11 -14.46 -48.77
C GLY A 38 15.02 -13.61 -50.04
N ALA A 39 15.86 -12.61 -50.24
CA ALA A 39 16.25 -12.15 -51.57
C ALA A 39 17.65 -11.48 -51.49
N GLY A 40 18.67 -12.15 -51.97
CA GLY A 40 20.02 -11.57 -52.09
C GLY A 40 21.14 -12.58 -51.91
N ARG A 41 21.34 -13.52 -52.85
CA ARG A 41 22.55 -14.33 -52.90
C ARG A 41 23.69 -13.52 -53.53
N SER A 42 24.74 -13.27 -52.78
CA SER A 42 26.08 -13.18 -53.33
C SER A 42 27.04 -13.82 -52.33
N SER A 43 27.85 -14.72 -52.88
CA SER A 43 28.82 -15.57 -52.19
C SER A 43 30.03 -14.76 -51.74
N THR A 44 30.41 -14.85 -50.48
CA THR A 44 31.84 -14.88 -50.06
C THR A 44 31.99 -15.51 -48.66
N THR A 45 33.00 -16.30 -48.56
CA THR A 45 33.49 -17.19 -47.50
C THR A 45 33.64 -16.60 -46.12
N GLY A 46 33.12 -17.35 -45.17
CA GLY A 46 33.68 -17.66 -43.84
C GLY A 46 34.11 -16.57 -42.87
N LYS A 47 33.25 -16.28 -41.91
CA LYS A 47 33.61 -16.05 -40.50
C LYS A 47 32.33 -16.25 -39.66
N ALA A 48 32.42 -17.06 -38.60
CA ALA A 48 31.31 -17.30 -37.66
C ALA A 48 30.77 -15.95 -37.13
N ARG A 49 29.53 -15.57 -37.50
CA ARG A 49 28.83 -14.44 -36.94
C ARG A 49 28.45 -14.78 -35.50
N LYS A 50 29.04 -14.05 -34.54
CA LYS A 50 28.46 -13.89 -33.19
C LYS A 50 26.97 -13.58 -33.33
N ALA A 51 26.13 -14.29 -32.58
CA ALA A 51 24.68 -14.01 -32.48
C ALA A 51 24.50 -12.52 -32.22
N GLY A 52 23.84 -11.83 -33.14
CA GLY A 52 23.49 -10.42 -32.96
C GLY A 52 22.57 -10.25 -31.78
N ASN A 53 22.83 -9.26 -30.92
CA ASN A 53 21.90 -8.79 -29.90
C ASN A 53 20.59 -8.47 -30.63
N GLY A 54 19.55 -9.30 -30.38
CA GLY A 54 18.21 -9.04 -30.85
C GLY A 54 17.67 -7.87 -29.99
N ARG A 55 17.79 -6.64 -30.50
CA ARG A 55 17.09 -5.49 -29.91
C ARG A 55 15.61 -5.68 -30.08
N LEU A 56 14.84 -5.36 -29.03
CA LEU A 56 13.39 -5.32 -29.08
C LEU A 56 12.95 -4.21 -30.08
N ASP A 57 12.36 -4.60 -31.18
CA ASP A 57 11.53 -3.71 -31.98
C ASP A 57 10.13 -3.75 -31.35
N VAL A 58 9.91 -2.83 -30.39
CA VAL A 58 8.67 -2.76 -29.62
C VAL A 58 7.46 -2.56 -30.55
N SER A 59 7.61 -1.72 -31.57
CA SER A 59 6.54 -1.45 -32.54
C SER A 59 6.15 -2.71 -33.30
N ARG A 60 7.16 -3.47 -33.76
CA ARG A 60 6.92 -4.73 -34.46
C ARG A 60 6.29 -5.79 -33.58
N PHE A 61 6.73 -5.89 -32.32
CA PHE A 61 6.14 -6.81 -31.34
C PHE A 61 4.67 -6.46 -31.08
N VAL A 62 4.37 -5.20 -30.78
CA VAL A 62 2.99 -4.72 -30.53
C VAL A 62 2.10 -4.99 -31.73
N ASN A 63 2.55 -4.66 -32.95
CA ASN A 63 1.79 -4.92 -34.18
C ASN A 63 1.55 -6.42 -34.39
N SER A 64 2.56 -7.27 -34.13
CA SER A 64 2.41 -8.72 -34.21
C SER A 64 1.40 -9.27 -33.20
N LEU A 65 1.43 -8.73 -31.98
CA LEU A 65 0.50 -9.10 -30.90
C LEU A 65 -0.95 -8.73 -31.26
N MET A 66 -1.16 -7.50 -31.79
CA MET A 66 -2.50 -7.00 -32.19
C MET A 66 -3.03 -7.65 -33.47
N SER A 67 -2.15 -8.23 -34.30
CA SER A 67 -2.54 -8.98 -35.52
C SER A 67 -2.71 -10.48 -35.26
N GLY A 68 -2.46 -10.95 -34.05
CA GLY A 68 -2.55 -12.37 -33.68
C GLY A 68 -3.99 -12.89 -33.67
N TYR A 69 -4.17 -14.19 -33.97
CA TYR A 69 -5.48 -14.83 -33.98
C TYR A 69 -6.25 -14.75 -32.64
N GLU A 70 -5.53 -14.71 -31.54
CA GLU A 70 -6.12 -14.63 -30.19
C GLU A 70 -6.41 -13.20 -29.72
N TYR A 71 -6.07 -12.21 -30.53
CA TYR A 71 -6.35 -10.81 -30.22
C TYR A 71 -7.83 -10.50 -30.43
N ARG A 72 -8.49 -10.04 -29.37
CA ARG A 72 -9.91 -9.67 -29.34
C ARG A 72 -10.11 -8.26 -28.75
N GLY A 73 -9.16 -7.34 -29.02
CA GLY A 73 -9.23 -5.98 -28.52
C GLY A 73 -8.69 -5.82 -27.07
N GLN A 74 -7.82 -6.69 -26.61
CA GLN A 74 -7.24 -6.60 -25.26
C GLN A 74 -6.42 -5.33 -25.00
N ALA A 75 -5.72 -4.80 -26.01
CA ALA A 75 -5.03 -3.52 -25.91
C ALA A 75 -6.04 -2.38 -25.99
N VAL A 76 -6.51 -1.92 -24.83
CA VAL A 76 -7.53 -0.86 -24.74
C VAL A 76 -6.93 0.53 -24.85
N HIS A 77 -5.66 0.71 -24.49
CA HIS A 77 -4.91 1.96 -24.62
C HIS A 77 -3.43 1.67 -24.86
N LEU A 78 -2.79 2.48 -25.69
CA LEU A 78 -1.35 2.44 -25.95
C LEU A 78 -0.78 3.84 -25.91
N GLU A 79 -0.13 4.18 -24.80
CA GLU A 79 0.56 5.46 -24.63
C GLU A 79 1.98 5.38 -25.16
N THR A 80 2.39 6.38 -25.93
CA THR A 80 3.75 6.49 -26.44
C THR A 80 4.48 7.67 -25.79
N ILE A 81 5.35 7.36 -24.86
CA ILE A 81 6.14 8.34 -24.12
C ILE A 81 7.44 8.58 -24.89
N PRO A 82 7.69 9.80 -25.39
CA PRO A 82 8.86 10.10 -26.20
C PRO A 82 10.16 10.01 -25.36
N ALA A 83 11.26 9.79 -26.06
CA ALA A 83 12.59 9.93 -25.48
C ALA A 83 12.83 11.38 -25.04
N ARG A 84 13.62 11.53 -23.98
CA ARG A 84 14.05 12.84 -23.47
C ARG A 84 15.57 12.85 -23.36
N ASP A 85 16.21 13.89 -23.88
CA ASP A 85 17.65 14.10 -23.76
C ASP A 85 18.04 14.54 -22.33
N ALA A 86 19.31 14.37 -21.99
CA ALA A 86 19.86 14.81 -20.73
C ALA A 86 19.97 16.34 -20.67
N SER A 87 19.58 16.91 -19.52
CA SER A 87 19.83 18.32 -19.17
C SER A 87 20.84 18.37 -18.03
N TYR A 88 21.88 19.16 -18.19
CA TYR A 88 22.99 19.24 -17.24
C TYR A 88 22.96 20.55 -16.46
N GLY A 89 23.44 20.50 -15.20
CA GLY A 89 23.58 21.62 -14.31
C GLY A 89 25.03 21.77 -13.83
N HIS A 90 25.34 22.94 -13.25
CA HIS A 90 26.62 23.27 -12.68
C HIS A 90 26.49 23.52 -11.17
N VAL A 91 27.56 23.24 -10.44
CA VAL A 91 27.68 23.49 -9.00
C VAL A 91 28.81 24.48 -8.76
N ASP A 92 28.61 25.44 -7.89
CA ASP A 92 29.61 26.43 -7.48
C ASP A 92 29.74 26.46 -5.95
N PRO A 93 30.95 26.24 -5.39
CA PRO A 93 32.21 25.89 -6.06
C PRO A 93 32.19 24.50 -6.70
N PRO A 94 33.11 24.19 -7.64
CA PRO A 94 33.19 22.86 -8.26
C PRO A 94 33.34 21.74 -7.22
N ILE A 95 32.93 20.53 -7.62
CA ILE A 95 33.06 19.34 -6.77
C ILE A 95 34.53 19.08 -6.45
N ALA A 96 34.80 18.63 -5.23
CA ALA A 96 36.14 18.31 -4.75
C ALA A 96 36.89 17.39 -5.74
N PRO A 97 38.15 17.73 -6.17
CA PRO A 97 38.83 17.01 -7.25
C PRO A 97 38.91 15.50 -7.03
N ALA A 98 39.22 15.04 -5.82
CA ALA A 98 39.29 13.60 -5.52
C ALA A 98 37.95 12.87 -5.74
N LEU A 99 36.84 13.52 -5.39
CA LEU A 99 35.51 12.95 -5.62
C LEU A 99 35.16 12.98 -7.12
N TRP A 100 35.49 14.09 -7.81
CA TRP A 100 35.25 14.20 -9.25
C TRP A 100 36.04 13.16 -10.06
N ASP A 101 37.28 12.89 -9.67
CA ASP A 101 38.11 11.84 -10.30
C ASP A 101 37.46 10.45 -10.15
N ALA A 102 36.87 10.15 -8.98
CA ALA A 102 36.17 8.90 -8.76
C ALA A 102 34.91 8.80 -9.63
N LEU A 103 34.12 9.86 -9.72
CA LEU A 103 32.91 9.94 -10.54
C LEU A 103 33.24 9.81 -12.03
N ALA A 104 34.30 10.47 -12.50
CA ALA A 104 34.76 10.37 -13.87
C ALA A 104 35.17 8.91 -14.25
N ARG A 105 35.84 8.20 -13.33
CA ARG A 105 36.16 6.77 -13.51
C ARG A 105 34.93 5.87 -13.52
N MET A 106 33.81 6.32 -12.94
CA MET A 106 32.50 5.64 -13.06
C MET A 106 31.74 6.00 -14.34
N GLY A 107 32.32 6.87 -15.21
CA GLY A 107 31.72 7.33 -16.46
C GLY A 107 30.76 8.52 -16.29
N ILE A 108 30.83 9.23 -15.16
CA ILE A 108 30.02 10.42 -14.87
C ILE A 108 30.87 11.64 -15.21
N SER A 109 30.53 12.32 -16.32
CA SER A 109 31.25 13.49 -16.82
C SER A 109 30.55 14.82 -16.54
N SER A 110 29.28 14.78 -16.18
CA SER A 110 28.46 15.96 -15.90
C SER A 110 27.34 15.59 -14.94
N LEU A 111 26.84 16.53 -14.17
CA LEU A 111 25.67 16.35 -13.31
C LEU A 111 24.40 16.75 -14.05
N TYR A 112 23.33 16.01 -13.85
CA TYR A 112 22.01 16.44 -14.29
C TYR A 112 21.52 17.65 -13.48
N THR A 113 20.56 18.41 -14.03
CA THR A 113 20.03 19.62 -13.40
C THR A 113 19.61 19.41 -11.96
N HIS A 114 18.79 18.39 -11.69
CA HIS A 114 18.32 18.05 -10.33
C HIS A 114 19.47 17.64 -9.39
N GLN A 115 20.51 16.97 -9.91
CA GLN A 115 21.68 16.59 -9.11
C GLN A 115 22.48 17.83 -8.70
N ALA A 116 22.73 18.76 -9.62
CA ALA A 116 23.43 19.99 -9.35
C ALA A 116 22.66 20.87 -8.35
N GLU A 117 21.36 21.04 -8.55
CA GLU A 117 20.47 21.78 -7.65
C GLU A 117 20.43 21.18 -6.24
N ALA A 118 20.28 19.86 -6.13
CA ALA A 118 20.26 19.16 -4.84
C ALA A 118 21.60 19.32 -4.09
N VAL A 119 22.74 19.13 -4.79
CA VAL A 119 24.06 19.32 -4.21
C VAL A 119 24.26 20.73 -3.71
N GLN A 120 23.89 21.75 -4.51
CA GLN A 120 24.01 23.15 -4.13
C GLN A 120 23.14 23.48 -2.91
N SER A 121 21.89 23.05 -2.89
CA SER A 121 20.97 23.26 -1.76
C SER A 121 21.44 22.59 -0.47
N ALA A 122 21.94 21.35 -0.58
CA ALA A 122 22.47 20.62 0.59
C ALA A 122 23.74 21.29 1.16
N ARG A 123 24.64 21.83 0.31
CA ARG A 123 25.80 22.61 0.74
C ARG A 123 25.43 23.88 1.49
N GLU A 124 24.31 24.49 1.15
CA GLU A 124 23.75 25.67 1.83
C GLU A 124 23.01 25.31 3.12
N GLY A 125 22.99 24.03 3.51
CA GLY A 125 22.33 23.57 4.74
C GLY A 125 20.81 23.53 4.65
N ARG A 126 20.22 23.53 3.44
CA ARG A 126 18.78 23.43 3.24
C ARG A 126 18.33 21.97 3.29
N ASP A 127 17.25 21.71 4.02
CA ASP A 127 16.57 20.43 4.00
C ASP A 127 15.84 20.28 2.65
N ILE A 128 16.04 19.18 1.94
CA ILE A 128 15.53 19.00 0.56
C ILE A 128 14.81 17.67 0.36
N VAL A 129 13.87 17.64 -0.58
CA VAL A 129 13.31 16.42 -1.15
C VAL A 129 13.47 16.43 -2.68
N VAL A 130 14.19 15.43 -3.18
CA VAL A 130 14.44 15.23 -4.62
C VAL A 130 13.36 14.32 -5.18
N VAL A 131 12.58 14.83 -6.13
CA VAL A 131 11.44 14.15 -6.73
C VAL A 131 11.69 13.98 -8.22
N THR A 132 12.18 12.82 -8.62
CA THR A 132 12.52 12.55 -10.03
C THR A 132 12.17 11.11 -10.38
N SER A 133 12.14 10.82 -11.68
CA SER A 133 11.83 9.51 -12.21
C SER A 133 12.78 8.41 -11.67
N THR A 134 12.36 7.16 -11.80
CA THR A 134 13.23 6.02 -11.47
C THR A 134 14.48 6.00 -12.37
N ALA A 135 15.61 5.58 -11.81
CA ALA A 135 16.91 5.53 -12.48
C ALA A 135 17.48 6.90 -12.93
N SER A 136 17.02 8.02 -12.39
CA SER A 136 17.54 9.38 -12.67
C SER A 136 18.87 9.69 -11.98
N GLY A 137 19.41 8.78 -11.17
CA GLY A 137 20.67 9.00 -10.45
C GLY A 137 20.54 9.80 -9.15
N LYS A 138 19.41 9.72 -8.46
CA LYS A 138 19.16 10.36 -7.13
C LYS A 138 20.26 10.13 -6.10
N THR A 139 20.94 8.99 -6.17
CA THR A 139 22.03 8.63 -5.27
C THR A 139 23.16 9.68 -5.23
N LEU A 140 23.44 10.35 -6.34
CA LEU A 140 24.45 11.41 -6.37
C LEU A 140 24.02 12.67 -5.64
N CYS A 141 22.72 12.95 -5.55
CA CYS A 141 22.18 14.11 -4.86
C CYS A 141 22.56 14.14 -3.37
N TYR A 142 22.73 12.96 -2.76
CA TYR A 142 23.15 12.87 -1.36
C TYR A 142 24.60 12.40 -1.17
N ASN A 143 25.14 11.54 -2.03
CA ASN A 143 26.51 11.08 -1.87
C ASN A 143 27.54 12.19 -2.07
N ILE A 144 27.31 13.12 -3.01
CA ILE A 144 28.26 14.20 -3.28
C ILE A 144 28.40 15.12 -2.05
N PRO A 145 27.36 15.78 -1.52
CA PRO A 145 27.51 16.69 -0.39
C PRO A 145 28.00 15.97 0.87
N VAL A 146 27.59 14.70 1.09
CA VAL A 146 28.07 13.91 2.24
C VAL A 146 29.57 13.66 2.14
N ILE A 147 30.07 13.19 0.99
CA ILE A 147 31.51 12.88 0.84
C ILE A 147 32.36 14.15 0.90
N GLU A 148 31.89 15.25 0.34
CA GLU A 148 32.56 16.56 0.45
C GLU A 148 32.68 17.04 1.89
N GLU A 149 31.62 16.87 2.69
CA GLU A 149 31.69 17.21 4.11
C GLU A 149 32.67 16.32 4.88
N LEU A 150 32.72 15.01 4.53
CA LEU A 150 33.72 14.10 5.12
C LEU A 150 35.16 14.47 4.72
N LEU A 151 35.38 15.03 3.54
CA LEU A 151 36.68 15.55 3.10
C LEU A 151 37.06 16.82 3.88
N ARG A 152 36.08 17.66 4.24
CA ARG A 152 36.27 18.93 4.97
C ARG A 152 36.45 18.69 6.47
N ASP A 153 35.60 17.86 7.09
CA ASP A 153 35.62 17.54 8.52
C ASP A 153 35.71 16.00 8.71
N PRO A 154 36.90 15.49 9.12
CA PRO A 154 37.08 14.05 9.39
C PRO A 154 36.19 13.50 10.52
N LYS A 155 35.58 14.37 11.35
CA LYS A 155 34.66 13.99 12.43
C LYS A 155 33.21 13.95 11.94
N ALA A 156 32.92 14.49 10.77
CA ALA A 156 31.58 14.48 10.20
C ALA A 156 31.06 13.05 10.04
N ALA A 157 29.76 12.90 10.15
CA ALA A 157 29.06 11.63 9.97
C ALA A 157 27.75 11.84 9.19
N ALA A 158 27.26 10.77 8.55
CA ALA A 158 25.97 10.75 7.87
C ALA A 158 25.20 9.46 8.19
N LEU A 159 23.88 9.60 8.34
CA LEU A 159 22.95 8.49 8.57
C LEU A 159 22.06 8.32 7.34
N TYR A 160 22.09 7.14 6.73
CA TYR A 160 21.28 6.80 5.58
C TYR A 160 20.18 5.84 5.99
N ILE A 161 18.92 6.18 5.73
CA ILE A 161 17.73 5.44 6.13
C ILE A 161 17.02 4.92 4.88
N PHE A 162 16.87 3.61 4.78
CA PHE A 162 16.22 2.91 3.66
C PHE A 162 15.03 2.10 4.14
N PRO A 163 13.96 1.96 3.34
CA PRO A 163 12.79 1.18 3.72
C PRO A 163 13.08 -0.34 3.78
N THR A 164 14.10 -0.80 3.04
CA THR A 164 14.47 -2.22 2.97
C THR A 164 15.97 -2.45 3.15
N LYS A 165 16.33 -3.61 3.71
CA LYS A 165 17.74 -4.04 3.88
C LYS A 165 18.44 -4.20 2.53
N ALA A 166 17.74 -4.69 1.50
CA ALA A 166 18.30 -4.95 0.18
C ALA A 166 18.79 -3.64 -0.47
N LEU A 167 18.00 -2.57 -0.37
CA LEU A 167 18.39 -1.26 -0.88
C LEU A 167 19.60 -0.69 -0.13
N ALA A 168 19.63 -0.82 1.21
CA ALA A 168 20.78 -0.40 2.01
C ALA A 168 22.07 -1.13 1.58
N GLN A 169 21.98 -2.44 1.32
CA GLN A 169 23.12 -3.25 0.86
C GLN A 169 23.57 -2.86 -0.55
N ASP A 170 22.66 -2.51 -1.44
CA ASP A 170 22.99 -2.06 -2.79
C ASP A 170 23.75 -0.71 -2.74
N GLN A 171 23.26 0.24 -1.97
CA GLN A 171 23.91 1.53 -1.76
C GLN A 171 25.28 1.38 -1.08
N GLN A 172 25.42 0.45 -0.14
CA GLN A 172 26.70 0.10 0.48
C GLN A 172 27.73 -0.36 -0.58
N ARG A 173 27.31 -1.18 -1.55
CA ARG A 173 28.18 -1.61 -2.68
C ARG A 173 28.62 -0.41 -3.53
N GLY A 174 27.71 0.54 -3.77
CA GLY A 174 28.03 1.77 -4.50
C GLY A 174 29.12 2.62 -3.81
N LEU A 175 28.97 2.82 -2.50
CA LEU A 175 29.97 3.54 -1.67
C LEU A 175 31.32 2.81 -1.60
N ALA A 176 31.30 1.47 -1.49
CA ALA A 176 32.51 0.66 -1.50
C ALA A 176 33.27 0.81 -2.84
N ARG A 177 32.54 0.77 -3.96
CA ARG A 177 33.10 0.97 -5.31
C ARG A 177 33.74 2.36 -5.47
N LEU A 178 33.11 3.42 -4.97
CA LEU A 178 33.70 4.78 -5.00
C LEU A 178 35.03 4.81 -4.26
N ARG A 179 35.10 4.20 -3.07
CA ARG A 179 36.33 4.11 -2.28
C ARG A 179 37.40 3.24 -2.97
N GLU A 180 37.03 2.17 -3.62
CA GLU A 180 37.97 1.34 -4.39
C GLU A 180 38.61 2.10 -5.57
N LEU A 181 37.78 2.91 -6.25
CA LEU A 181 38.24 3.73 -7.38
C LEU A 181 39.15 4.90 -6.92
N GLU A 182 38.86 5.46 -5.72
CA GLU A 182 39.63 6.57 -5.18
C GLU A 182 39.85 6.39 -3.66
N PRO A 183 40.95 5.72 -3.28
CA PRO A 183 41.28 5.44 -1.86
C PRO A 183 41.49 6.67 -0.98
N ARG A 184 41.67 7.87 -1.56
CA ARG A 184 41.81 9.14 -0.81
C ARG A 184 40.47 9.60 -0.21
N LEU A 185 39.34 9.06 -0.66
CA LEU A 185 38.04 9.39 -0.10
C LEU A 185 37.91 8.81 1.33
N PRO A 186 37.58 9.61 2.33
CA PRO A 186 37.53 9.18 3.74
C PRO A 186 36.26 8.40 4.08
N VAL A 187 35.71 7.65 3.13
CA VAL A 187 34.46 6.88 3.28
C VAL A 187 34.69 5.63 4.08
N ARG A 188 34.08 5.54 5.27
CA ARG A 188 34.01 4.36 6.14
C ARG A 188 32.56 4.03 6.39
N SER A 189 31.96 3.31 5.46
CA SER A 189 30.53 3.01 5.46
C SER A 189 30.25 1.55 5.85
N GLY A 190 29.05 1.31 6.36
CA GLY A 190 28.55 -0.04 6.62
C GLY A 190 27.08 -0.10 6.93
N THR A 191 26.46 -1.26 6.61
CA THR A 191 25.07 -1.54 6.94
C THR A 191 24.94 -1.94 8.41
N TYR A 192 24.01 -1.32 9.12
CA TYR A 192 23.70 -1.60 10.52
C TYR A 192 22.22 -1.98 10.62
N ASP A 193 21.95 -3.27 10.61
CA ASP A 193 20.60 -3.86 10.59
C ASP A 193 20.53 -5.14 11.45
N GLY A 194 19.37 -5.83 11.43
CA GLY A 194 19.16 -7.05 12.21
C GLY A 194 20.09 -8.21 11.84
N ASP A 195 20.63 -8.22 10.61
CA ASP A 195 21.49 -9.29 10.10
C ASP A 195 22.99 -8.99 10.33
N THR A 196 23.33 -7.80 10.83
CA THR A 196 24.73 -7.38 11.07
C THR A 196 25.28 -8.11 12.31
N PRO A 197 26.39 -8.88 12.19
CA PRO A 197 27.01 -9.56 13.34
C PRO A 197 27.49 -8.60 14.42
N ASP A 198 27.45 -9.01 15.69
CA ASP A 198 27.80 -8.16 16.84
C ASP A 198 29.23 -7.61 16.81
N SER A 199 30.21 -8.40 16.32
CA SER A 199 31.59 -7.92 16.13
C SER A 199 31.65 -6.78 15.13
N THR A 200 30.92 -6.87 14.02
CA THR A 200 30.80 -5.83 12.99
C THR A 200 30.06 -4.62 13.55
N ARG A 201 28.99 -4.81 14.32
CA ARG A 201 28.26 -3.71 14.98
C ARG A 201 29.15 -2.86 15.86
N ARG A 202 30.06 -3.50 16.66
CA ARG A 202 31.02 -2.76 17.49
C ARG A 202 31.95 -1.92 16.65
N LYS A 203 32.57 -2.54 15.63
CA LYS A 203 33.48 -1.84 14.72
C LYS A 203 32.82 -0.64 14.01
N LEU A 204 31.60 -0.81 13.53
CA LEU A 204 30.86 0.28 12.86
C LEU A 204 30.60 1.47 13.82
N ARG A 205 30.23 1.22 15.07
CA ARG A 205 30.03 2.30 16.05
C ARG A 205 31.31 3.09 16.32
N GLU A 206 32.44 2.42 16.29
CA GLU A 206 33.74 3.04 16.60
C GLU A 206 34.35 3.75 15.39
N GLU A 207 34.23 3.20 14.19
CA GLU A 207 35.02 3.63 13.05
C GLU A 207 34.20 4.28 11.93
N ALA A 208 32.94 3.89 11.72
CA ALA A 208 32.16 4.33 10.57
C ALA A 208 31.82 5.84 10.65
N ASN A 209 31.79 6.48 9.49
CA ASN A 209 31.29 7.83 9.31
C ASN A 209 30.04 7.88 8.45
N ILE A 210 29.69 6.80 7.72
CA ILE A 210 28.40 6.63 7.05
C ILE A 210 27.78 5.33 7.56
N ILE A 211 26.61 5.42 8.17
CA ILE A 211 25.81 4.28 8.62
C ILE A 211 24.57 4.17 7.74
N LEU A 212 24.39 3.00 7.09
CA LEU A 212 23.20 2.67 6.33
C LEU A 212 22.32 1.75 7.20
N THR A 213 21.07 2.15 7.41
CA THR A 213 20.15 1.44 8.31
C THR A 213 18.71 1.49 7.80
N ASN A 214 17.80 0.94 8.59
CA ASN A 214 16.36 1.05 8.36
C ASN A 214 15.65 1.64 9.60
N PRO A 215 14.40 2.11 9.48
CA PRO A 215 13.67 2.71 10.60
C PRO A 215 13.52 1.79 11.80
N ASP A 216 13.32 0.49 11.60
CA ASP A 216 13.17 -0.48 12.69
C ASP A 216 14.44 -0.57 13.54
N MET A 217 15.60 -0.61 12.89
CA MET A 217 16.89 -0.68 13.60
C MET A 217 17.24 0.66 14.25
N LEU A 218 16.90 1.77 13.61
CA LEU A 218 17.06 3.09 14.22
C LEU A 218 16.23 3.17 15.50
N HIS A 219 14.94 2.76 15.44
CA HIS A 219 13.98 2.79 16.53
C HIS A 219 14.38 1.90 17.72
N GLN A 220 14.75 0.64 17.47
CA GLN A 220 14.96 -0.34 18.53
C GLN A 220 16.43 -0.51 18.94
N GLY A 221 17.38 -0.26 18.02
CA GLY A 221 18.79 -0.55 18.27
C GLY A 221 19.66 0.68 18.48
N ILE A 222 19.47 1.74 17.71
CA ILE A 222 20.37 2.90 17.70
C ILE A 222 19.94 3.95 18.72
N LEU A 223 18.70 4.44 18.66
CA LEU A 223 18.22 5.53 19.53
C LEU A 223 18.25 5.17 21.02
N PRO A 224 17.74 4.00 21.45
CA PRO A 224 17.80 3.65 22.88
C PRO A 224 19.23 3.41 23.38
N SER A 225 20.17 3.13 22.48
CA SER A 225 21.58 2.90 22.81
C SER A 225 22.46 4.12 22.47
N HIS A 226 21.87 5.31 22.34
CA HIS A 226 22.54 6.54 21.89
C HIS A 226 23.83 6.88 22.66
N PRO A 227 24.05 6.56 23.96
CA PRO A 227 25.31 6.83 24.61
C PRO A 227 26.50 6.13 23.94
N SER A 228 26.28 4.91 23.41
CA SER A 228 27.29 4.15 22.65
C SER A 228 27.59 4.74 21.27
N TRP A 229 26.73 5.66 20.79
CA TRP A 229 26.82 6.34 19.51
C TRP A 229 27.24 7.82 19.64
N ARG A 230 27.64 8.25 20.83
CA ARG A 230 27.93 9.67 21.13
C ARG A 230 28.82 10.34 20.08
N ARG A 231 29.92 9.66 19.66
CA ARG A 231 30.84 10.18 18.62
C ARG A 231 30.10 10.42 17.31
N PHE A 232 29.28 9.48 16.88
CA PHE A 232 28.54 9.53 15.63
C PHE A 232 27.50 10.66 15.66
N PHE A 233 26.69 10.74 16.71
CA PHE A 233 25.67 11.79 16.82
C PHE A 233 26.27 13.19 16.95
N ALA A 234 27.38 13.37 17.65
CA ALA A 234 28.06 14.67 17.76
C ALA A 234 28.63 15.16 16.40
N GLY A 235 29.02 14.23 15.54
CA GLY A 235 29.50 14.53 14.18
C GLY A 235 28.41 14.49 13.11
N LEU A 236 27.16 14.16 13.41
CA LEU A 236 26.12 13.94 12.41
C LEU A 236 25.75 15.26 11.70
N ARG A 237 26.05 15.34 10.39
CA ARG A 237 25.80 16.50 9.51
C ARG A 237 24.65 16.27 8.55
N TYR A 238 24.46 15.03 8.09
CA TYR A 238 23.42 14.70 7.11
C TYR A 238 22.60 13.48 7.55
N VAL A 239 21.30 13.57 7.36
CA VAL A 239 20.38 12.42 7.42
C VAL A 239 19.76 12.26 6.05
N VAL A 240 20.04 11.12 5.40
CA VAL A 240 19.45 10.76 4.10
C VAL A 240 18.26 9.84 4.34
N ILE A 241 17.11 10.17 3.76
CA ILE A 241 15.90 9.34 3.77
C ILE A 241 15.56 9.00 2.33
N ASP A 242 15.92 7.80 1.89
CA ASP A 242 15.63 7.37 0.52
C ASP A 242 14.29 6.68 0.41
N GLU A 243 13.67 6.77 -0.79
CA GLU A 243 12.33 6.25 -1.09
C GLU A 243 11.26 6.73 -0.07
N ILE A 244 11.26 8.05 0.24
CA ILE A 244 10.43 8.62 1.32
C ILE A 244 8.93 8.34 1.12
N HIS A 245 8.45 8.17 -0.11
CA HIS A 245 7.06 7.80 -0.43
C HIS A 245 6.65 6.40 0.09
N ALA A 246 7.62 5.56 0.48
CA ALA A 246 7.34 4.30 1.16
C ALA A 246 6.92 4.50 2.63
N TYR A 247 7.23 5.67 3.22
CA TYR A 247 6.89 6.02 4.59
C TYR A 247 5.56 6.78 4.63
N ARG A 248 4.45 6.03 4.52
CA ARG A 248 3.08 6.55 4.52
C ARG A 248 2.18 5.77 5.49
N GLY A 249 0.98 6.27 5.78
CA GLY A 249 0.02 5.66 6.68
C GLY A 249 0.61 5.37 8.06
N VAL A 250 0.32 4.22 8.62
CA VAL A 250 0.85 3.77 9.93
C VAL A 250 2.37 3.80 9.97
N PHE A 251 3.01 3.27 8.92
CA PHE A 251 4.48 3.19 8.88
C PHE A 251 5.12 4.57 8.85
N GLY A 252 4.63 5.47 8.00
CA GLY A 252 5.12 6.84 7.92
C GLY A 252 4.92 7.63 9.21
N SER A 253 3.75 7.50 9.83
CA SER A 253 3.40 8.16 11.09
C SER A 253 4.32 7.73 12.25
N ASN A 254 4.67 6.46 12.32
CA ASN A 254 5.67 5.95 13.25
C ASN A 254 7.08 6.48 12.94
N VAL A 255 7.49 6.43 11.65
CA VAL A 255 8.82 6.91 11.22
C VAL A 255 8.98 8.40 11.53
N ALA A 256 7.97 9.24 11.32
CA ALA A 256 7.99 10.65 11.70
C ALA A 256 8.32 10.84 13.19
N ASN A 257 7.73 10.02 14.07
CA ASN A 257 8.05 10.06 15.50
C ASN A 257 9.44 9.50 15.83
N VAL A 258 9.94 8.51 15.08
CA VAL A 258 11.35 8.07 15.20
C VAL A 258 12.32 9.19 14.83
N ILE A 259 12.02 9.95 13.76
CA ILE A 259 12.83 11.11 13.34
C ILE A 259 12.78 12.26 14.37
N ARG A 260 11.60 12.53 14.98
CA ARG A 260 11.51 13.49 16.09
C ARG A 260 12.44 13.10 17.26
N ARG A 261 12.47 11.82 17.64
CA ARG A 261 13.37 11.29 18.67
C ARG A 261 14.84 11.39 18.25
N LEU A 262 15.16 11.08 16.99
CA LEU A 262 16.51 11.26 16.43
C LEU A 262 16.97 12.70 16.58
N ARG A 263 16.16 13.67 16.20
CA ARG A 263 16.47 15.11 16.31
C ARG A 263 16.75 15.54 17.75
N ARG A 264 15.97 15.04 18.73
CA ARG A 264 16.24 15.26 20.16
C ARG A 264 17.62 14.77 20.57
N ILE A 265 17.99 13.57 20.15
CA ILE A 265 19.31 12.99 20.47
C ILE A 265 20.42 13.79 19.79
N CYS A 266 20.24 14.21 18.53
CA CYS A 266 21.19 15.08 17.83
C CYS A 266 21.40 16.38 18.61
N ALA A 267 20.33 17.06 18.98
CA ALA A 267 20.39 18.32 19.77
C ALA A 267 21.10 18.10 21.11
N HIS A 268 20.86 16.96 21.80
CA HIS A 268 21.56 16.61 23.03
C HIS A 268 23.09 16.51 22.84
N TYR A 269 23.54 16.04 21.66
CA TYR A 269 24.98 15.94 21.35
C TYR A 269 25.54 17.17 20.61
N GLY A 270 24.72 18.21 20.40
CA GLY A 270 25.13 19.47 19.78
C GLY A 270 25.18 19.45 18.27
N SER A 271 24.45 18.55 17.61
CA SER A 271 24.30 18.49 16.15
C SER A 271 22.86 18.82 15.71
N ASP A 272 22.72 19.43 14.52
CA ASP A 272 21.45 19.65 13.81
C ASP A 272 21.67 19.26 12.34
N PRO A 273 21.42 18.01 11.98
CA PRO A 273 21.71 17.51 10.64
C PRO A 273 20.74 18.06 9.59
N THR A 274 21.26 18.28 8.38
CA THR A 274 20.49 18.57 7.18
C THR A 274 19.87 17.28 6.63
N PHE A 275 18.57 17.32 6.29
CA PHE A 275 17.85 16.21 5.71
C PHE A 275 17.91 16.25 4.17
N ILE A 276 18.31 15.14 3.56
CA ILE A 276 18.26 14.94 2.12
C ILE A 276 17.33 13.76 1.85
N CYS A 277 16.11 14.08 1.39
CA CYS A 277 15.08 13.07 1.08
C CYS A 277 15.06 12.79 -0.41
N CYS A 278 14.80 11.53 -0.81
CA CYS A 278 14.58 11.15 -2.19
C CYS A 278 13.22 10.44 -2.33
N SER A 279 12.48 10.78 -3.37
CA SER A 279 11.14 10.24 -3.63
C SER A 279 10.98 9.80 -5.09
N ALA A 280 10.06 8.86 -5.33
CA ALA A 280 9.39 8.78 -6.62
C ALA A 280 8.42 9.96 -6.77
N THR A 281 7.83 10.11 -7.95
CA THR A 281 6.82 11.14 -8.20
C THR A 281 5.55 10.84 -7.40
N ILE A 282 5.15 11.78 -6.54
CA ILE A 282 3.91 11.79 -5.76
C ILE A 282 3.31 13.19 -5.79
N ALA A 283 2.02 13.35 -5.43
CA ALA A 283 1.34 14.64 -5.49
C ALA A 283 1.84 15.66 -4.46
N ASN A 284 2.19 15.20 -3.26
CA ASN A 284 2.51 16.06 -2.11
C ASN A 284 3.91 15.79 -1.48
N PRO A 285 5.00 15.83 -2.26
CA PRO A 285 6.33 15.46 -1.73
C PRO A 285 6.83 16.39 -0.63
N GLN A 286 6.53 17.68 -0.72
CA GLN A 286 6.92 18.66 0.28
C GLN A 286 6.24 18.43 1.62
N GLU A 287 4.92 18.22 1.59
CA GLU A 287 4.10 17.96 2.78
C GLU A 287 4.56 16.67 3.48
N LEU A 288 4.73 15.58 2.71
CA LEU A 288 5.22 14.31 3.24
C LEU A 288 6.59 14.46 3.89
N ALA A 289 7.55 15.07 3.18
CA ALA A 289 8.91 15.25 3.68
C ALA A 289 8.93 16.13 4.93
N ALA A 290 8.20 17.23 4.94
CA ALA A 290 8.07 18.11 6.11
C ALA A 290 7.42 17.38 7.30
N GLY A 291 6.38 16.58 7.07
CA GLY A 291 5.71 15.78 8.10
C GLY A 291 6.63 14.73 8.74
N ILE A 292 7.47 14.07 7.94
CA ILE A 292 8.44 13.08 8.42
C ILE A 292 9.65 13.73 9.10
N CYS A 293 10.27 14.75 8.47
CA CYS A 293 11.46 15.43 9.02
C CYS A 293 11.13 16.34 10.20
N GLY A 294 9.88 16.81 10.30
CA GLY A 294 9.47 17.79 11.30
C GLY A 294 10.11 19.18 11.09
N LYS A 295 10.47 19.52 9.85
CA LYS A 295 11.08 20.78 9.40
C LYS A 295 10.53 21.14 8.02
N PRO A 296 10.50 22.42 7.62
CA PRO A 296 10.24 22.82 6.23
C PRO A 296 11.30 22.21 5.30
N VAL A 297 10.86 21.73 4.13
CA VAL A 297 11.71 21.05 3.15
C VAL A 297 11.52 21.69 1.78
N GLN A 298 12.60 21.94 1.05
CA GLN A 298 12.58 22.44 -0.33
C GLN A 298 12.42 21.27 -1.32
N VAL A 299 11.58 21.45 -2.33
CA VAL A 299 11.42 20.46 -3.42
C VAL A 299 12.45 20.72 -4.51
N VAL A 300 13.07 19.65 -5.01
CA VAL A 300 13.93 19.62 -6.21
C VAL A 300 13.31 18.60 -7.17
N ASP A 301 12.62 19.10 -8.20
CA ASP A 301 11.83 18.29 -9.15
C ASP A 301 12.24 18.47 -10.62
N ASN A 302 13.26 19.30 -10.89
CA ASN A 302 13.79 19.55 -12.23
C ASN A 302 14.57 18.35 -12.77
N ASP A 303 13.87 17.24 -13.13
CA ASP A 303 14.46 15.99 -13.59
C ASP A 303 15.20 16.13 -14.93
N GLY A 304 16.51 16.31 -14.89
CA GLY A 304 17.38 16.39 -16.07
C GLY A 304 17.92 15.04 -16.58
N ALA A 305 17.50 13.91 -16.02
CA ALA A 305 17.99 12.61 -16.49
C ALA A 305 17.43 12.26 -17.89
N PRO A 306 18.23 11.63 -18.77
CA PRO A 306 17.75 11.15 -20.04
C PRO A 306 16.80 9.98 -19.88
N ARG A 307 15.83 9.85 -20.78
CA ARG A 307 14.89 8.73 -20.82
C ARG A 307 14.73 8.23 -22.24
N GLY A 308 14.81 6.92 -22.44
CA GLY A 308 14.46 6.27 -23.70
C GLY A 308 12.97 6.34 -24.00
N ALA A 309 12.61 6.15 -25.27
CA ALA A 309 11.21 6.04 -25.66
C ALA A 309 10.57 4.82 -24.96
N ARG A 310 9.31 4.97 -24.54
CA ARG A 310 8.55 3.89 -23.90
C ARG A 310 7.18 3.78 -24.50
N LYS A 311 6.75 2.54 -24.76
CA LYS A 311 5.35 2.21 -25.01
C LYS A 311 4.74 1.62 -23.77
N PHE A 312 3.67 2.21 -23.31
CA PHE A 312 2.90 1.75 -22.16
C PHE A 312 1.53 1.28 -22.65
N MET A 313 1.28 -0.04 -22.51
CA MET A 313 0.07 -0.67 -23.00
C MET A 313 -0.85 -1.06 -21.83
N PHE A 314 -2.11 -0.67 -21.90
CA PHE A 314 -3.17 -1.18 -21.03
C PHE A 314 -3.80 -2.40 -21.68
N TRP A 315 -3.68 -3.53 -21.02
CA TRP A 315 -4.12 -4.83 -21.51
C TRP A 315 -5.27 -5.37 -20.66
N ASN A 316 -6.48 -5.36 -21.22
CA ASN A 316 -7.67 -5.86 -20.54
C ASN A 316 -8.02 -7.26 -21.05
N PRO A 317 -7.91 -8.32 -20.23
CA PRO A 317 -8.27 -9.67 -20.63
C PRO A 317 -9.66 -9.74 -21.24
N PRO A 318 -9.89 -10.50 -22.34
CA PRO A 318 -11.17 -10.58 -23.01
C PRO A 318 -12.19 -11.31 -22.15
N ARG A 319 -13.47 -10.97 -22.33
CA ARG A 319 -14.58 -11.77 -21.76
C ARG A 319 -14.63 -13.14 -22.42
N LEU A 320 -15.02 -14.14 -21.66
CA LEU A 320 -15.25 -15.49 -22.17
C LEU A 320 -16.60 -15.51 -22.92
N ASP A 321 -16.66 -16.29 -24.00
CA ASP A 321 -17.85 -16.35 -24.84
C ASP A 321 -19.05 -16.88 -24.02
N GLY A 322 -20.14 -16.11 -23.95
CA GLY A 322 -21.35 -16.46 -23.21
C GLY A 322 -21.26 -16.29 -21.68
N SER A 323 -20.20 -15.66 -21.17
CA SER A 323 -20.02 -15.39 -19.74
C SER A 323 -19.73 -13.91 -19.49
N MET A 324 -20.11 -13.44 -18.30
CA MET A 324 -19.69 -12.14 -17.79
C MET A 324 -18.23 -12.13 -17.32
N GLU A 325 -17.62 -13.29 -17.17
CA GLU A 325 -16.26 -13.45 -16.67
C GLU A 325 -15.20 -13.12 -17.73
N ARG A 326 -14.08 -12.60 -17.26
CA ARG A 326 -12.90 -12.38 -18.11
C ARG A 326 -11.92 -13.55 -18.03
N ARG A 327 -11.14 -13.74 -19.09
CA ARG A 327 -9.97 -14.62 -19.04
C ARG A 327 -9.05 -14.20 -17.91
N SER A 328 -8.43 -15.17 -17.23
CA SER A 328 -7.51 -14.89 -16.13
C SER A 328 -6.34 -14.01 -16.55
N SER A 329 -6.10 -12.95 -15.80
CA SER A 329 -4.94 -12.05 -15.99
C SER A 329 -3.62 -12.79 -15.86
N ASN A 330 -3.56 -13.81 -15.02
CA ASN A 330 -2.38 -14.64 -14.85
C ASN A 330 -2.08 -15.47 -16.13
N SER A 331 -3.11 -15.95 -16.79
CA SER A 331 -2.96 -16.68 -18.08
C SER A 331 -2.54 -15.73 -19.20
N GLU A 332 -3.06 -14.49 -19.23
CA GLU A 332 -2.61 -13.48 -20.20
C GLU A 332 -1.14 -13.10 -19.94
N ALA A 333 -0.74 -12.94 -18.68
CA ALA A 333 0.63 -12.64 -18.29
C ALA A 333 1.60 -13.77 -18.66
N GLU A 334 1.23 -15.01 -18.39
CA GLU A 334 2.01 -16.20 -18.81
C GLU A 334 2.23 -16.20 -20.32
N ARG A 335 1.16 -16.00 -21.10
CA ARG A 335 1.20 -15.99 -22.56
C ARG A 335 2.13 -14.90 -23.10
N LEU A 336 1.99 -13.66 -22.61
CA LEU A 336 2.84 -12.55 -23.01
C LEU A 336 4.29 -12.77 -22.62
N LEU A 337 4.56 -13.25 -21.41
CA LEU A 337 5.89 -13.59 -20.94
C LEU A 337 6.55 -14.64 -21.85
N VAL A 338 5.88 -15.74 -22.16
CA VAL A 338 6.39 -16.79 -23.04
C VAL A 338 6.72 -16.25 -24.43
N GLN A 339 5.85 -15.40 -25.00
CA GLN A 339 6.08 -14.80 -26.32
C GLN A 339 7.33 -13.90 -26.31
N LEU A 340 7.50 -13.06 -25.29
CA LEU A 340 8.67 -12.18 -25.14
C LEU A 340 9.96 -13.00 -24.99
N ILE A 341 9.94 -14.03 -24.13
CA ILE A 341 11.10 -14.90 -23.92
C ILE A 341 11.49 -15.69 -25.20
N MET A 342 10.49 -16.16 -25.97
CA MET A 342 10.74 -16.82 -27.25
C MET A 342 11.42 -15.90 -28.28
N LEU A 343 11.20 -14.58 -28.19
CA LEU A 343 11.88 -13.57 -28.98
C LEU A 343 13.25 -13.17 -28.43
N GLY A 344 13.65 -13.71 -27.27
CA GLY A 344 14.90 -13.39 -26.59
C GLY A 344 14.90 -12.04 -25.88
N ILE A 345 13.71 -11.52 -25.50
CA ILE A 345 13.52 -10.21 -24.88
C ILE A 345 13.60 -10.35 -23.36
N PRO A 346 14.58 -9.68 -22.70
CA PRO A 346 14.67 -9.66 -21.24
C PRO A 346 13.43 -9.01 -20.61
N THR A 347 12.69 -9.80 -19.81
CA THR A 347 11.36 -9.42 -19.32
C THR A 347 11.24 -9.63 -17.82
N ILE A 348 10.67 -8.65 -17.10
CA ILE A 348 10.21 -8.79 -15.73
C ILE A 348 8.68 -8.83 -15.71
N THR A 349 8.14 -9.74 -14.90
CA THR A 349 6.68 -9.81 -14.63
C THR A 349 6.44 -9.56 -13.16
N PHE A 350 5.68 -8.51 -12.85
CA PHE A 350 5.31 -8.17 -11.48
C PHE A 350 3.93 -8.72 -11.14
N VAL A 351 3.80 -9.25 -9.93
CA VAL A 351 2.54 -9.78 -9.37
C VAL A 351 2.39 -9.40 -7.90
N ARG A 352 1.17 -9.31 -7.39
CA ARG A 352 0.95 -8.93 -5.98
C ARG A 352 1.23 -10.07 -5.00
N ALA A 353 0.87 -11.30 -5.35
CA ALA A 353 0.94 -12.46 -4.45
C ALA A 353 2.12 -13.38 -4.78
N ARG A 354 2.79 -13.89 -3.74
CA ARG A 354 3.93 -14.83 -3.88
C ARG A 354 3.55 -16.09 -4.64
N VAL A 355 2.35 -16.62 -4.37
CA VAL A 355 1.80 -17.80 -5.02
C VAL A 355 1.62 -17.58 -6.52
N VAL A 356 1.07 -16.43 -6.90
CA VAL A 356 0.88 -16.07 -8.31
C VAL A 356 2.21 -16.02 -9.04
N ALA A 357 3.29 -15.54 -8.39
CA ALA A 357 4.64 -15.57 -8.98
C ALA A 357 5.10 -17.00 -9.32
N GLU A 358 4.90 -17.94 -8.40
CA GLU A 358 5.26 -19.35 -8.60
C GLU A 358 4.37 -20.02 -9.67
N LEU A 359 3.07 -19.71 -9.69
CA LEU A 359 2.14 -20.28 -10.68
C LEU A 359 2.45 -19.80 -12.10
N ILE A 360 2.62 -18.50 -12.32
CA ILE A 360 2.99 -17.95 -13.63
C ILE A 360 4.33 -18.53 -14.08
N TYR A 361 5.31 -18.58 -13.18
CA TYR A 361 6.60 -19.22 -13.46
C TYR A 361 6.44 -20.68 -13.90
N LYS A 362 5.69 -21.49 -13.11
CA LYS A 362 5.47 -22.91 -13.40
C LYS A 362 4.84 -23.09 -14.78
N TYR A 363 3.77 -22.39 -15.08
CA TYR A 363 3.06 -22.51 -16.36
C TYR A 363 3.92 -21.99 -17.52
N ALA A 364 4.65 -20.89 -17.35
CA ALA A 364 5.56 -20.39 -18.38
C ALA A 364 6.69 -21.40 -18.69
N VAL A 365 7.27 -22.03 -17.67
CA VAL A 365 8.29 -23.08 -17.86
C VAL A 365 7.70 -24.30 -18.57
N GLU A 366 6.51 -24.74 -18.23
CA GLU A 366 5.82 -25.85 -18.90
C GLU A 366 5.53 -25.54 -20.37
N SER A 367 5.05 -24.32 -20.66
CA SER A 367 4.82 -23.83 -22.02
C SER A 367 6.12 -23.75 -22.83
N LEU A 368 7.19 -23.22 -22.24
CA LEU A 368 8.50 -23.17 -22.89
C LEU A 368 9.12 -24.55 -23.09
N ARG A 369 8.97 -25.50 -22.14
CA ARG A 369 9.43 -26.88 -22.33
C ARG A 369 8.82 -27.54 -23.56
N ARG A 370 7.56 -27.18 -23.88
CA ARG A 370 6.86 -27.70 -25.06
C ARG A 370 7.27 -26.98 -26.36
N GLN A 371 7.48 -25.66 -26.32
CA GLN A 371 7.67 -24.84 -27.52
C GLN A 371 9.15 -24.52 -27.81
N ALA A 372 9.97 -24.31 -26.80
CA ALA A 372 11.38 -23.92 -26.87
C ALA A 372 12.17 -24.41 -25.64
N PRO A 373 12.46 -25.73 -25.54
CA PRO A 373 13.05 -26.36 -24.35
C PRO A 373 14.33 -25.71 -23.84
N SER A 374 15.15 -25.15 -24.73
CA SER A 374 16.40 -24.44 -24.38
C SER A 374 16.19 -23.15 -23.59
N LEU A 375 14.99 -22.57 -23.63
CA LEU A 375 14.65 -21.33 -22.94
C LEU A 375 13.97 -21.58 -21.58
N ALA A 376 13.52 -22.79 -21.29
CA ALA A 376 12.80 -23.10 -20.06
C ALA A 376 13.63 -22.82 -18.78
N GLY A 377 14.97 -22.98 -18.85
CA GLY A 377 15.89 -22.65 -17.76
C GLY A 377 16.29 -21.16 -17.66
N LYS A 378 15.81 -20.32 -18.59
CA LYS A 378 16.12 -18.88 -18.64
C LYS A 378 15.14 -18.00 -17.86
N ILE A 379 14.19 -18.60 -17.14
CA ILE A 379 13.24 -17.91 -16.30
C ILE A 379 13.40 -18.37 -14.85
N LYS A 380 13.25 -17.43 -13.92
CA LYS A 380 13.25 -17.71 -12.47
C LYS A 380 12.12 -16.94 -11.77
N PRO A 381 11.53 -17.49 -10.68
CA PRO A 381 10.70 -16.70 -9.78
C PRO A 381 11.61 -15.92 -8.79
N TYR A 382 11.12 -14.77 -8.29
CA TYR A 382 11.83 -13.99 -7.28
C TYR A 382 10.81 -13.42 -6.26
N ARG A 383 10.97 -13.74 -4.99
CA ARG A 383 10.04 -13.29 -3.94
C ARG A 383 10.72 -13.12 -2.58
N GLY A 384 10.07 -12.36 -1.70
CA GLY A 384 10.40 -12.38 -0.28
C GLY A 384 10.18 -13.78 0.30
N GLY A 385 11.11 -14.23 1.15
CA GLY A 385 11.08 -15.57 1.75
C GLY A 385 12.12 -16.55 1.19
N TYR A 386 12.72 -16.26 0.04
CA TYR A 386 13.92 -16.99 -0.40
C TYR A 386 15.13 -16.68 0.48
N LEU A 387 16.03 -17.65 0.62
CA LEU A 387 17.29 -17.43 1.33
C LEU A 387 18.08 -16.26 0.71
N PRO A 388 18.80 -15.47 1.51
CA PRO A 388 19.60 -14.35 0.98
C PRO A 388 20.63 -14.77 -0.08
N SER A 389 21.16 -16.00 0.00
CA SER A 389 22.06 -16.59 -1.00
C SER A 389 21.36 -16.84 -2.34
N GLU A 390 20.14 -17.37 -2.32
CA GLU A 390 19.34 -17.67 -3.51
C GLU A 390 18.96 -16.38 -4.24
N ARG A 391 18.51 -15.35 -3.48
CA ARG A 391 18.17 -14.05 -4.04
C ARG A 391 19.37 -13.42 -4.75
N ARG A 392 20.54 -13.40 -4.09
CA ARG A 392 21.78 -12.88 -4.68
C ARG A 392 22.20 -13.61 -5.94
N GLU A 393 21.98 -14.92 -6.01
CA GLU A 393 22.31 -15.69 -7.20
C GLU A 393 21.36 -15.36 -8.36
N ILE A 394 20.04 -15.19 -8.12
CA ILE A 394 19.10 -14.76 -9.15
C ILE A 394 19.44 -13.35 -9.65
N GLU A 395 19.75 -12.42 -8.73
CA GLU A 395 20.17 -11.05 -9.05
C GLU A 395 21.43 -11.06 -9.91
N ARG A 396 22.44 -11.87 -9.57
CA ARG A 396 23.68 -12.04 -10.35
C ARG A 396 23.40 -12.55 -11.76
N GLN A 397 22.55 -13.60 -11.88
CA GLN A 397 22.19 -14.19 -13.18
C GLN A 397 21.42 -13.21 -14.06
N LEU A 398 20.53 -12.39 -13.47
CA LEU A 398 19.83 -11.31 -14.17
C LEU A 398 20.82 -10.25 -14.69
N PHE A 399 21.70 -9.78 -13.81
CA PHE A 399 22.69 -8.77 -14.13
C PHE A 399 23.68 -9.25 -15.23
N ALA A 400 24.05 -10.52 -15.19
CA ALA A 400 24.93 -11.14 -16.19
C ALA A 400 24.19 -11.43 -17.52
N GLY A 401 22.86 -11.23 -17.62
CA GLY A 401 22.07 -11.59 -18.81
C GLY A 401 21.94 -13.11 -19.02
N GLU A 402 22.19 -13.91 -18.00
CA GLU A 402 22.03 -15.36 -18.04
C GLU A 402 20.54 -15.76 -18.02
N LEU A 403 19.69 -14.95 -17.37
CA LEU A 403 18.23 -15.06 -17.37
C LEU A 403 17.63 -14.11 -18.40
N LEU A 404 16.56 -14.56 -19.04
CA LEU A 404 15.71 -13.77 -19.93
C LEU A 404 14.40 -13.35 -19.25
N GLY A 405 13.96 -14.06 -18.21
CA GLY A 405 12.71 -13.79 -17.52
C GLY A 405 12.82 -13.89 -16.01
N VAL A 406 12.16 -12.97 -15.33
CA VAL A 406 11.91 -13.08 -13.89
C VAL A 406 10.45 -12.76 -13.58
N VAL A 407 9.83 -13.61 -12.75
CA VAL A 407 8.48 -13.36 -12.22
C VAL A 407 8.63 -12.97 -10.76
N SER A 408 8.31 -11.74 -10.42
CA SER A 408 8.61 -11.15 -9.12
C SER A 408 7.37 -10.59 -8.44
N THR A 409 7.38 -10.60 -7.12
CA THR A 409 6.54 -9.69 -6.33
C THR A 409 7.14 -8.28 -6.35
N ASN A 410 6.59 -7.35 -5.57
CA ASN A 410 7.16 -6.00 -5.38
C ASN A 410 8.61 -5.99 -4.84
N ALA A 411 9.20 -7.15 -4.53
CA ALA A 411 10.57 -7.25 -4.02
C ALA A 411 11.65 -6.72 -4.98
N LEU A 412 11.39 -6.69 -6.30
CA LEU A 412 12.26 -6.06 -7.31
C LEU A 412 11.74 -4.69 -7.80
N GLU A 413 10.73 -4.12 -7.16
CA GLU A 413 10.18 -2.80 -7.48
C GLU A 413 11.14 -1.67 -7.08
N LEU A 414 11.74 -1.75 -5.89
CA LEU A 414 12.61 -0.71 -5.33
C LEU A 414 14.06 -0.86 -5.81
N GLY A 415 14.69 0.24 -6.07
CA GLY A 415 16.07 0.66 -6.34
C GLY A 415 17.22 -0.32 -6.58
N ILE A 416 17.04 -1.63 -6.51
CA ILE A 416 18.12 -2.61 -6.76
C ILE A 416 18.48 -2.61 -8.25
N ASP A 417 19.78 -2.58 -8.55
CA ASP A 417 20.25 -2.75 -9.93
C ASP A 417 20.19 -4.22 -10.36
N ILE A 418 19.23 -4.53 -11.25
CA ILE A 418 19.00 -5.87 -11.82
C ILE A 418 19.43 -6.00 -13.29
N GLY A 419 20.21 -5.02 -13.78
CA GLY A 419 20.65 -5.00 -15.18
C GLY A 419 19.61 -4.41 -16.13
N SER A 420 19.82 -4.61 -17.43
CA SER A 420 19.00 -4.06 -18.50
C SER A 420 17.86 -5.01 -18.85
N LEU A 421 16.64 -4.58 -18.65
CA LEU A 421 15.43 -5.27 -19.08
C LEU A 421 14.72 -4.43 -20.16
N ASP A 422 14.11 -5.08 -21.15
CA ASP A 422 13.46 -4.41 -22.28
C ASP A 422 11.95 -4.36 -22.14
N ALA A 423 11.36 -5.32 -21.39
CA ALA A 423 9.92 -5.38 -21.13
C ALA A 423 9.59 -5.55 -19.65
N SER A 424 8.49 -4.92 -19.21
CA SER A 424 7.89 -5.08 -17.90
C SER A 424 6.40 -5.42 -18.05
N LEU A 425 5.97 -6.54 -17.48
CA LEU A 425 4.57 -6.95 -17.37
C LEU A 425 4.11 -6.71 -15.93
N ILE A 426 2.98 -6.01 -15.75
CA ILE A 426 2.43 -5.64 -14.45
C ILE A 426 1.05 -6.28 -14.35
N VAL A 427 0.90 -7.28 -13.48
CA VAL A 427 -0.33 -8.08 -13.36
C VAL A 427 -1.18 -7.56 -12.20
N GLY A 428 -2.25 -6.88 -12.56
CA GLY A 428 -3.10 -6.12 -11.65
C GLY A 428 -2.46 -4.81 -11.18
N TYR A 429 -3.29 -3.87 -10.77
CA TYR A 429 -2.83 -2.58 -10.23
C TYR A 429 -2.06 -2.81 -8.92
N PRO A 430 -0.81 -2.36 -8.79
CA PRO A 430 0.02 -2.65 -7.62
C PRO A 430 -0.38 -1.88 -6.35
N GLY A 431 -1.42 -1.06 -6.43
CA GLY A 431 -1.97 -0.29 -5.31
C GLY A 431 -1.66 1.21 -5.38
N THR A 432 -0.68 1.63 -6.20
CA THR A 432 -0.40 3.05 -6.46
C THR A 432 0.09 3.27 -7.89
N ILE A 433 -0.19 4.46 -8.44
CA ILE A 433 0.37 4.92 -9.72
C ILE A 433 1.89 4.98 -9.63
N ALA A 434 2.42 5.48 -8.50
CA ALA A 434 3.86 5.54 -8.25
C ALA A 434 4.53 4.16 -8.35
N SER A 435 3.97 3.12 -7.72
CA SER A 435 4.43 1.72 -7.84
C SER A 435 4.36 1.23 -9.28
N THR A 436 3.27 1.55 -9.99
CA THR A 436 3.11 1.15 -11.41
C THR A 436 4.22 1.74 -12.28
N TRP A 437 4.54 3.03 -12.08
CA TRP A 437 5.66 3.68 -12.75
C TRP A 437 7.03 3.13 -12.35
N GLN A 438 7.22 2.75 -11.08
CA GLN A 438 8.46 2.12 -10.61
C GLN A 438 8.65 0.74 -11.25
N GLN A 439 7.60 -0.07 -11.32
CA GLN A 439 7.61 -1.38 -11.97
C GLN A 439 7.83 -1.26 -13.49
N ALA A 440 7.14 -0.32 -14.16
CA ALA A 440 7.37 0.00 -15.57
C ALA A 440 8.79 0.51 -15.80
N GLY A 441 9.34 1.29 -14.85
CA GLY A 441 10.70 1.85 -14.89
C GLY A 441 11.82 0.82 -14.77
N ARG A 442 11.52 -0.44 -14.48
CA ARG A 442 12.50 -1.53 -14.50
C ARG A 442 12.93 -1.91 -15.91
N ALA A 443 12.14 -1.57 -16.94
CA ALA A 443 12.50 -1.69 -18.34
C ALA A 443 13.04 -0.35 -18.88
N GLY A 444 14.01 -0.38 -19.81
CA GLY A 444 14.49 0.79 -20.56
C GLY A 444 15.56 1.64 -19.89
N ARG A 445 16.44 1.08 -19.05
CA ARG A 445 17.46 1.84 -18.29
C ARG A 445 18.58 2.51 -19.11
N LYS A 446 18.83 2.10 -20.35
CA LYS A 446 19.97 2.59 -21.16
C LYS A 446 19.59 3.57 -22.26
N GLY A 447 18.44 4.25 -22.16
CA GLY A 447 17.98 5.14 -23.24
C GLY A 447 17.43 4.40 -24.46
N GLU A 448 17.25 3.08 -24.37
CA GLU A 448 16.65 2.24 -25.40
C GLU A 448 15.12 2.24 -25.30
N GLU A 449 14.46 1.92 -26.43
CA GLU A 449 13.00 1.77 -26.45
C GLU A 449 12.57 0.61 -25.54
N SER A 450 11.52 0.79 -24.74
CA SER A 450 11.03 -0.20 -23.78
C SER A 450 9.53 -0.37 -23.85
N LEU A 451 9.05 -1.54 -23.37
CA LEU A 451 7.65 -1.89 -23.30
C LEU A 451 7.23 -2.09 -21.84
N ALA A 452 6.16 -1.42 -21.43
CA ALA A 452 5.44 -1.71 -20.19
C ALA A 452 4.02 -2.17 -20.55
N VAL A 453 3.55 -3.26 -19.94
CA VAL A 453 2.19 -3.77 -20.15
C VAL A 453 1.50 -3.91 -18.80
N PHE A 454 0.45 -3.13 -18.57
CA PHE A 454 -0.43 -3.28 -17.42
C PHE A 454 -1.59 -4.20 -17.77
N ILE A 455 -1.63 -5.37 -17.15
CA ILE A 455 -2.62 -6.44 -17.39
C ILE A 455 -3.66 -6.37 -16.27
N ALA A 456 -4.87 -5.95 -16.58
CA ALA A 456 -5.91 -5.71 -15.58
C ALA A 456 -6.45 -7.01 -14.98
N HIS A 457 -6.74 -6.97 -13.68
CA HIS A 457 -7.67 -7.89 -13.04
C HIS A 457 -9.13 -7.47 -13.30
N ASP A 458 -10.07 -8.36 -13.05
CA ASP A 458 -11.50 -8.03 -13.04
C ASP A 458 -11.90 -7.47 -11.66
N LEU A 459 -11.18 -6.40 -11.25
CA LEU A 459 -11.39 -5.67 -10.00
C LEU A 459 -11.80 -4.23 -10.30
N PRO A 460 -12.56 -3.57 -9.40
CA PRO A 460 -13.09 -2.23 -9.65
C PRO A 460 -12.04 -1.22 -10.14
N ILE A 461 -10.94 -1.09 -9.40
CA ILE A 461 -9.87 -0.12 -9.69
C ILE A 461 -9.15 -0.42 -11.01
N ASP A 462 -8.86 -1.69 -11.31
CA ASP A 462 -8.22 -2.09 -12.57
C ASP A 462 -9.12 -1.76 -13.75
N GLN A 463 -10.42 -2.11 -13.65
CA GLN A 463 -11.39 -1.84 -14.69
C GLN A 463 -11.70 -0.34 -14.84
N TYR A 464 -11.62 0.44 -13.74
CA TYR A 464 -11.70 1.89 -13.79
C TYR A 464 -10.54 2.48 -14.64
N LEU A 465 -9.30 2.09 -14.33
CA LEU A 465 -8.13 2.57 -15.07
C LEU A 465 -8.13 2.13 -16.53
N MET A 466 -8.65 0.94 -16.86
CA MET A 466 -8.78 0.50 -18.25
C MET A 466 -9.75 1.35 -19.08
N ARG A 467 -10.77 1.96 -18.44
CA ARG A 467 -11.75 2.83 -19.08
C ARG A 467 -11.32 4.30 -19.05
N HIS A 468 -10.50 4.68 -18.07
CA HIS A 468 -10.04 6.04 -17.82
C HIS A 468 -8.51 6.13 -17.82
N PRO A 469 -7.82 5.84 -18.95
CA PRO A 469 -6.37 5.89 -19.04
C PRO A 469 -5.82 7.31 -18.79
N GLU A 470 -6.60 8.36 -19.11
CA GLU A 470 -6.27 9.75 -18.81
C GLU A 470 -6.04 10.00 -17.34
N TYR A 471 -6.73 9.25 -16.45
CA TYR A 471 -6.52 9.33 -15.02
C TYR A 471 -5.09 8.93 -14.61
N PHE A 472 -4.54 7.93 -15.32
CA PHE A 472 -3.20 7.41 -15.04
C PHE A 472 -2.09 8.28 -15.66
N PHE A 473 -2.31 8.84 -16.85
CA PHE A 473 -1.27 9.54 -17.61
C PHE A 473 -1.28 11.05 -17.45
N GLU A 474 -2.42 11.67 -17.20
CA GLU A 474 -2.60 13.13 -17.23
C GLU A 474 -2.79 13.75 -15.84
N ARG A 475 -3.21 12.96 -14.84
CA ARG A 475 -3.42 13.49 -13.49
C ARG A 475 -2.16 13.37 -12.62
N SER A 476 -2.13 14.23 -11.58
CA SER A 476 -1.11 14.11 -10.53
C SER A 476 -1.25 12.76 -9.82
N PRO A 477 -0.14 12.10 -9.46
CA PRO A 477 -0.17 10.88 -8.66
C PRO A 477 -0.89 11.07 -7.32
N GLU A 478 -1.08 9.96 -6.60
CA GLU A 478 -1.74 9.95 -5.29
C GLU A 478 -0.95 10.73 -4.22
N ASN A 479 -1.65 11.16 -3.19
CA ASN A 479 -1.06 11.80 -2.01
C ASN A 479 -0.57 10.74 -1.01
N ALA A 480 0.66 10.88 -0.55
CA ALA A 480 1.16 10.12 0.58
C ALA A 480 0.73 10.80 1.89
N VAL A 481 0.03 10.06 2.75
CA VAL A 481 -0.55 10.60 3.98
C VAL A 481 0.19 10.07 5.19
N VAL A 482 0.47 10.96 6.17
CA VAL A 482 1.05 10.64 7.48
C VAL A 482 0.35 11.43 8.57
N ASN A 483 0.08 10.78 9.70
CA ASN A 483 -0.45 11.42 10.92
C ASN A 483 0.52 11.17 12.09
N ALA A 484 1.54 11.99 12.21
CA ALA A 484 2.51 11.88 13.28
C ALA A 484 1.96 12.29 14.66
N ALA A 485 0.81 12.97 14.70
CA ALA A 485 0.12 13.38 15.91
C ALA A 485 -0.91 12.35 16.41
N ASN A 486 -1.10 11.23 15.68
CA ASN A 486 -2.00 10.17 16.13
C ASN A 486 -1.70 9.78 17.59
N PRO A 487 -2.68 9.88 18.52
CA PRO A 487 -2.42 9.73 19.96
C PRO A 487 -1.98 8.32 20.36
N TYR A 488 -2.42 7.29 19.65
CA TYR A 488 -2.03 5.89 19.93
C TYR A 488 -0.56 5.64 19.56
N ILE A 489 -0.13 6.17 18.41
CA ILE A 489 1.27 6.12 17.96
C ILE A 489 2.14 6.93 18.92
N LEU A 490 1.73 8.16 19.20
CA LEU A 490 2.48 9.12 20.00
C LEU A 490 2.70 8.65 21.44
N ALA A 491 1.70 8.01 22.06
CA ALA A 491 1.82 7.44 23.40
C ALA A 491 2.99 6.45 23.53
N GLY A 492 3.15 5.56 22.54
CA GLY A 492 4.27 4.61 22.49
C GLY A 492 5.62 5.30 22.32
N HIS A 493 5.68 6.31 21.44
CA HIS A 493 6.91 7.06 21.18
C HIS A 493 7.33 7.99 22.33
N LEU A 494 6.38 8.56 23.08
CA LEU A 494 6.68 9.33 24.31
C LEU A 494 7.31 8.46 25.40
N ARG A 495 6.80 7.23 25.57
CA ARG A 495 7.43 6.23 26.50
C ARG A 495 8.87 5.93 26.08
N ALA A 496 9.10 5.65 24.79
CA ALA A 496 10.44 5.39 24.25
C ALA A 496 11.35 6.63 24.39
N ALA A 497 10.83 7.82 24.10
CA ALA A 497 11.56 9.09 24.26
C ALA A 497 12.01 9.35 25.71
N ALA A 498 11.15 9.03 26.69
CA ALA A 498 11.44 9.18 28.12
C ALA A 498 12.50 8.19 28.65
N VAL A 499 12.70 7.04 27.97
CA VAL A 499 13.83 6.12 28.22
C VAL A 499 15.14 6.72 27.73
N GLU A 500 15.14 7.32 26.56
CA GLU A 500 16.33 7.83 25.89
C GLU A 500 16.88 9.06 26.60
N LEU A 501 16.03 10.06 26.77
CA LEU A 501 16.34 11.34 27.45
C LEU A 501 15.10 11.81 28.20
N PRO A 502 15.24 12.55 29.33
CA PRO A 502 14.09 13.19 29.97
C PRO A 502 13.35 14.10 28.98
N VAL A 503 12.03 13.94 28.86
CA VAL A 503 11.20 14.76 27.99
C VAL A 503 10.88 16.08 28.70
N THR A 504 11.22 17.20 28.10
CA THR A 504 10.96 18.52 28.67
C THR A 504 9.61 19.09 28.22
N ALA A 505 9.05 20.05 28.95
CA ALA A 505 7.80 20.70 28.57
C ALA A 505 7.89 21.38 27.19
N ALA A 506 9.01 22.02 26.87
CA ALA A 506 9.24 22.65 25.57
C ALA A 506 9.31 21.63 24.41
N GLU A 507 9.78 20.41 24.66
CA GLU A 507 9.83 19.35 23.65
C GLU A 507 8.45 18.74 23.36
N LEU A 508 7.48 18.81 24.28
CA LEU A 508 6.13 18.28 24.06
C LEU A 508 5.44 18.93 22.86
N GLU A 509 5.64 20.23 22.62
CA GLU A 509 5.10 20.93 21.46
C GLU A 509 5.61 20.32 20.14
N ALA A 510 6.88 19.92 20.09
CA ALA A 510 7.47 19.26 18.93
C ALA A 510 6.90 17.85 18.66
N PHE A 511 6.33 17.20 19.67
CA PHE A 511 5.64 15.91 19.52
C PHE A 511 4.18 16.05 19.07
N GLY A 512 3.60 17.25 19.14
CA GLY A 512 2.25 17.54 18.68
C GLY A 512 1.26 17.87 19.80
N GLU A 513 0.06 18.29 19.40
CA GLU A 513 -0.95 18.87 20.28
C GLU A 513 -1.45 17.96 21.43
N TYR A 514 -1.45 16.64 21.22
CA TYR A 514 -1.85 15.66 22.23
C TYR A 514 -0.74 15.25 23.20
N ALA A 515 0.51 15.62 22.93
CA ALA A 515 1.63 15.17 23.75
C ALA A 515 1.53 15.63 25.22
N PRO A 516 1.06 16.86 25.53
CA PRO A 516 0.87 17.28 26.93
C PRO A 516 -0.17 16.44 27.68
N ALA A 517 -1.27 16.08 27.04
CA ALA A 517 -2.31 15.24 27.65
C ALA A 517 -1.80 13.81 27.86
N LEU A 518 -1.10 13.28 26.85
CA LEU A 518 -0.54 11.93 26.90
C LEU A 518 0.54 11.77 27.97
N ILE A 519 1.44 12.75 28.14
CA ILE A 519 2.47 12.68 29.17
C ILE A 519 1.86 12.74 30.59
N ALA A 520 0.76 13.48 30.76
CA ALA A 520 0.01 13.52 32.02
C ALA A 520 -0.60 12.14 32.33
N ILE A 521 -1.21 11.46 31.35
CA ILE A 521 -1.72 10.10 31.50
C ILE A 521 -0.60 9.13 31.88
N LEU A 522 0.57 9.25 31.24
CA LEU A 522 1.75 8.41 31.55
C LEU A 522 2.28 8.65 32.96
N GLU A 523 2.21 9.90 33.45
CA GLU A 523 2.60 10.30 34.81
C GLU A 523 1.61 9.74 35.85
N ASP A 524 0.31 9.91 35.64
CA ASP A 524 -0.77 9.38 36.50
C ASP A 524 -0.66 7.85 36.68
N ARG A 525 -0.21 7.15 35.63
CA ARG A 525 -0.02 5.70 35.66
C ARG A 525 1.29 5.26 36.32
N GLY A 526 2.20 6.19 36.57
CA GLY A 526 3.55 5.91 37.03
C GLY A 526 4.48 5.32 35.96
N ASP A 527 4.13 5.37 34.69
CA ASP A 527 5.00 4.98 33.57
C ASP A 527 6.17 5.97 33.44
N VAL A 528 5.93 7.25 33.69
CA VAL A 528 6.94 8.29 33.77
C VAL A 528 6.87 9.03 35.10
N ILE A 529 7.99 9.56 35.55
CA ILE A 529 8.07 10.44 36.74
C ILE A 529 8.63 11.81 36.34
N ARG A 530 8.05 12.86 36.91
CA ARG A 530 8.52 14.24 36.72
C ARG A 530 9.77 14.47 37.56
N THR A 531 10.81 14.99 36.92
CA THR A 531 12.08 15.37 37.56
C THR A 531 12.39 16.84 37.25
N LYS A 532 13.42 17.42 37.88
CA LYS A 532 13.90 18.79 37.57
C LYS A 532 14.32 18.94 36.09
N ARG A 533 14.60 17.84 35.37
CA ARG A 533 15.07 17.87 33.98
C ARG A 533 13.99 17.46 32.98
N GLY A 534 12.75 17.23 33.42
CA GLY A 534 11.65 16.72 32.61
C GLY A 534 11.15 15.34 33.06
N TRP A 535 10.24 14.74 32.28
CA TRP A 535 9.69 13.40 32.54
C TRP A 535 10.64 12.31 32.11
N ARG A 536 10.91 11.36 33.01
CA ARG A 536 11.77 10.22 32.78
C ARG A 536 10.97 8.93 32.95
N TRP A 537 11.33 7.92 32.15
CA TRP A 537 10.78 6.56 32.28
C TRP A 537 11.01 5.97 33.67
N ALA A 538 9.96 5.47 34.29
CA ALA A 538 9.97 4.83 35.59
C ALA A 538 9.40 3.41 35.56
N GLY A 539 8.74 3.00 34.45
CA GLY A 539 8.17 1.69 34.29
C GLY A 539 9.21 0.58 34.13
N ARG A 540 8.74 -0.65 34.01
CA ARG A 540 9.56 -1.83 33.68
C ARG A 540 9.54 -2.11 32.19
N GLY A 541 10.57 -2.80 31.67
CA GLY A 541 10.64 -3.24 30.28
C GLY A 541 11.32 -2.23 29.35
N PHE A 542 11.17 -2.48 28.05
CA PHE A 542 11.82 -1.72 26.98
C PHE A 542 10.76 -1.17 26.01
N PRO A 543 10.23 0.04 26.25
CA PRO A 543 9.09 0.59 25.50
C PRO A 543 9.25 0.62 23.98
N ALA A 544 10.49 0.76 23.47
CA ALA A 544 10.71 0.72 22.04
C ALA A 544 10.35 -0.65 21.41
N SER A 545 10.40 -1.75 22.15
CA SER A 545 9.99 -3.07 21.64
C SER A 545 8.48 -3.21 21.51
N ASP A 546 7.72 -2.41 22.25
CA ASP A 546 6.26 -2.45 22.24
C ASP A 546 5.68 -1.73 21.02
N VAL A 547 6.42 -0.81 20.43
CA VAL A 547 6.01 -0.05 19.24
C VAL A 547 6.44 -0.82 17.98
N LYS A 548 5.46 -1.36 17.27
CA LYS A 548 5.65 -1.98 15.96
C LYS A 548 5.43 -0.93 14.87
N LEU A 549 6.47 -0.57 14.12
CA LEU A 549 6.37 0.56 13.17
C LEU A 549 5.36 0.36 12.04
N ARG A 550 5.04 -0.89 11.67
CA ARG A 550 4.15 -1.22 10.54
C ARG A 550 2.77 -1.71 10.94
N ASN A 551 2.48 -1.78 12.23
CA ASN A 551 1.20 -2.28 12.71
C ASN A 551 0.81 -1.55 14.00
N MET A 552 -0.45 -1.12 14.08
CA MET A 552 -1.02 -0.48 15.27
C MET A 552 -1.91 -1.43 16.09
N ALA A 553 -2.06 -2.69 15.66
CA ALA A 553 -2.95 -3.62 16.35
C ALA A 553 -2.49 -3.86 17.79
N GLU A 554 -3.40 -3.63 18.72
CA GLU A 554 -3.21 -3.92 20.16
C GLU A 554 -2.99 -5.42 20.39
N ASN A 555 -3.72 -6.25 19.65
CA ASN A 555 -3.69 -7.68 19.72
C ASN A 555 -3.18 -8.27 18.39
N THR A 556 -2.25 -9.22 18.51
CA THR A 556 -1.75 -9.97 17.36
C THR A 556 -1.96 -11.45 17.67
N TYR A 557 -2.59 -12.16 16.75
CA TYR A 557 -2.81 -13.59 16.81
C TYR A 557 -1.70 -14.31 16.08
N THR A 558 -1.20 -15.40 16.68
CA THR A 558 -0.20 -16.27 16.06
C THR A 558 -0.90 -17.38 15.30
N ILE A 559 -0.52 -17.62 14.04
CA ILE A 559 -1.07 -18.69 13.22
C ILE A 559 -0.13 -19.89 13.30
N ILE A 560 -0.66 -21.00 13.78
CA ILE A 560 0.09 -22.24 14.02
C ILE A 560 -0.44 -23.35 13.13
N ASP A 561 0.43 -23.86 12.25
CA ASP A 561 0.18 -25.05 11.46
C ASP A 561 0.40 -26.32 12.29
N THR A 562 -0.64 -27.13 12.41
CA THR A 562 -0.67 -28.38 13.15
C THR A 562 -0.61 -29.63 12.25
N SER A 563 -0.39 -29.46 10.94
CA SER A 563 -0.41 -30.55 9.96
C SER A 563 0.76 -31.52 10.07
N SER A 564 1.85 -31.10 10.71
CA SER A 564 3.09 -31.89 10.75
C SER A 564 3.19 -32.79 11.98
N GLU A 565 3.48 -34.06 11.81
CA GLU A 565 3.82 -35.00 12.91
C GLU A 565 5.11 -34.58 13.66
N ALA A 566 5.96 -33.74 13.04
CA ALA A 566 7.18 -33.22 13.64
C ALA A 566 6.95 -32.08 14.66
N GLY A 567 5.70 -31.64 14.85
CA GLY A 567 5.29 -30.61 15.82
C GLY A 567 4.68 -29.36 15.19
N ASN A 568 4.12 -28.51 16.03
CA ASN A 568 3.44 -27.27 15.66
C ASN A 568 4.42 -26.25 15.08
N ARG A 569 4.09 -25.65 13.96
CA ARG A 569 4.90 -24.64 13.26
C ARG A 569 4.19 -23.29 13.22
N VAL A 570 4.83 -22.23 13.71
CA VAL A 570 4.35 -20.86 13.50
C VAL A 570 4.59 -20.47 12.04
N ILE A 571 3.52 -20.14 11.34
CA ILE A 571 3.59 -19.73 9.92
C ILE A 571 3.33 -18.23 9.69
N GLY A 572 2.74 -17.54 10.67
CA GLY A 572 2.46 -16.12 10.55
C GLY A 572 1.87 -15.49 11.79
N THR A 573 1.62 -14.21 11.69
CA THR A 573 0.88 -13.44 12.69
C THR A 573 -0.12 -12.51 11.98
N ILE A 574 -1.26 -12.27 12.59
CA ILE A 574 -2.36 -11.47 12.05
C ILE A 574 -2.95 -10.59 13.17
N ASP A 575 -3.42 -9.37 12.84
CA ASP A 575 -4.11 -8.52 13.80
C ASP A 575 -5.51 -9.06 14.17
N GLU A 576 -6.10 -8.54 15.25
CA GLU A 576 -7.34 -9.06 15.81
C GLU A 576 -8.53 -8.95 14.86
N LEU A 577 -8.72 -7.80 14.20
CA LEU A 577 -9.82 -7.61 13.25
C LEU A 577 -9.67 -8.56 12.05
N SER A 578 -8.49 -8.60 11.47
CA SER A 578 -8.18 -9.52 10.38
C SER A 578 -8.25 -11.00 10.83
N ALA A 579 -7.96 -11.31 12.10
CA ALA A 579 -8.10 -12.66 12.63
C ALA A 579 -9.58 -13.09 12.66
N PHE A 580 -10.48 -12.21 13.09
CA PHE A 580 -11.92 -12.48 13.09
C PHE A 580 -12.50 -12.62 11.68
N GLU A 581 -11.90 -11.93 10.69
CA GLU A 581 -12.33 -12.00 9.30
C GLU A 581 -11.75 -13.19 8.52
N GLN A 582 -10.50 -13.61 8.81
CA GLN A 582 -9.73 -14.52 7.94
C GLN A 582 -9.35 -15.86 8.58
N VAL A 583 -9.24 -15.92 9.92
CA VAL A 583 -8.84 -17.14 10.64
C VAL A 583 -9.83 -17.53 11.75
N HIS A 584 -11.13 -17.19 11.57
CA HIS A 584 -12.21 -17.71 12.41
C HIS A 584 -12.35 -19.24 12.25
N PRO A 585 -12.97 -19.94 13.18
CA PRO A 585 -13.20 -21.38 13.04
C PRO A 585 -13.88 -21.73 11.71
N GLU A 586 -13.46 -22.80 11.06
CA GLU A 586 -13.86 -23.25 9.71
C GLU A 586 -13.47 -22.31 8.55
N ALA A 587 -12.72 -21.23 8.78
CA ALA A 587 -12.18 -20.42 7.69
C ALA A 587 -11.17 -21.22 6.86
N VAL A 588 -11.12 -20.94 5.56
CA VAL A 588 -10.06 -21.42 4.67
C VAL A 588 -8.99 -20.34 4.58
N TYR A 589 -7.88 -20.56 5.24
CA TYR A 589 -6.72 -19.67 5.22
C TYR A 589 -5.74 -20.09 4.13
N MET A 590 -5.31 -19.17 3.31
CA MET A 590 -4.34 -19.42 2.24
C MET A 590 -2.94 -18.92 2.64
N HIS A 591 -1.97 -19.83 2.63
CA HIS A 591 -0.58 -19.50 2.94
C HIS A 591 0.38 -20.17 1.95
N GLU A 592 1.22 -19.37 1.28
CA GLU A 592 2.21 -19.83 0.28
C GLU A 592 1.64 -20.77 -0.82
N GLY A 593 0.35 -20.59 -1.18
CA GLY A 593 -0.34 -21.36 -2.20
C GLY A 593 -0.95 -22.68 -1.73
N GLU A 594 -0.83 -22.94 -0.48
CA GLU A 594 -1.49 -24.06 0.16
C GLU A 594 -2.74 -23.57 0.90
N THR A 595 -3.77 -24.37 0.91
CA THR A 595 -5.01 -24.15 1.64
C THR A 595 -4.97 -24.85 2.98
N PHE A 596 -5.37 -24.12 4.00
CA PHE A 596 -5.47 -24.60 5.37
C PHE A 596 -6.87 -24.34 5.90
N LEU A 597 -7.43 -25.30 6.63
CA LEU A 597 -8.67 -25.12 7.36
C LEU A 597 -8.36 -24.72 8.80
N VAL A 598 -9.02 -23.67 9.29
CA VAL A 598 -8.89 -23.24 10.68
C VAL A 598 -9.71 -24.15 11.58
N SER A 599 -9.03 -24.86 12.46
CA SER A 599 -9.68 -25.75 13.43
C SER A 599 -10.17 -25.02 14.68
N ASP A 600 -9.41 -24.01 15.15
CA ASP A 600 -9.76 -23.25 16.34
C ASP A 600 -9.12 -21.85 16.31
N LEU A 601 -9.83 -20.86 16.87
CA LEU A 601 -9.33 -19.53 17.15
C LEU A 601 -9.41 -19.29 18.66
N ASN A 602 -8.29 -19.49 19.37
CA ASN A 602 -8.19 -19.29 20.80
C ASN A 602 -8.01 -17.79 21.12
N LEU A 603 -9.09 -17.16 21.61
CA LEU A 603 -9.10 -15.74 21.92
C LEU A 603 -8.24 -15.39 23.14
N THR A 604 -8.08 -16.33 24.09
CA THR A 604 -7.30 -16.11 25.32
C THR A 604 -5.80 -16.18 25.03
N GLU A 605 -5.36 -17.21 24.31
CA GLU A 605 -3.98 -17.41 23.92
C GLU A 605 -3.57 -16.58 22.70
N LYS A 606 -4.55 -15.94 22.02
CA LYS A 606 -4.36 -15.20 20.77
C LYS A 606 -3.66 -16.06 19.71
N THR A 607 -4.22 -17.24 19.47
CA THR A 607 -3.62 -18.24 18.58
C THR A 607 -4.70 -18.84 17.69
N ALA A 608 -4.46 -18.88 16.40
CA ALA A 608 -5.26 -19.62 15.43
C ALA A 608 -4.55 -20.92 15.07
N TYR A 609 -5.22 -22.05 15.26
CA TYR A 609 -4.72 -23.39 14.91
C TYR A 609 -5.28 -23.78 13.55
N ILE A 610 -4.41 -24.13 12.62
CA ILE A 610 -4.78 -24.48 11.26
C ILE A 610 -4.15 -25.84 10.88
N HIS A 611 -4.80 -26.52 9.95
CA HIS A 611 -4.25 -27.74 9.35
C HIS A 611 -4.44 -27.72 7.83
N LYS A 612 -3.52 -28.35 7.12
CA LYS A 612 -3.55 -28.42 5.66
C LYS A 612 -4.81 -29.16 5.19
N ALA A 613 -5.55 -28.59 4.26
CA ALA A 613 -6.74 -29.15 3.67
C ALA A 613 -6.77 -28.84 2.18
N ASP A 614 -7.12 -29.84 1.38
CA ASP A 614 -7.33 -29.67 -0.07
C ASP A 614 -8.81 -29.42 -0.30
N VAL A 615 -9.15 -28.16 -0.50
CA VAL A 615 -10.53 -27.70 -0.70
C VAL A 615 -10.63 -26.88 -1.99
N ASP A 616 -11.78 -26.94 -2.65
CA ASP A 616 -12.07 -26.24 -3.92
C ASP A 616 -12.79 -24.90 -3.72
N TYR A 617 -12.86 -24.42 -2.47
CA TYR A 617 -13.52 -23.18 -2.09
C TYR A 617 -12.66 -22.35 -1.13
N PHE A 618 -12.97 -21.07 -1.06
CA PHE A 618 -12.49 -20.15 -0.01
C PHE A 618 -13.65 -19.63 0.83
N THR A 619 -13.33 -19.06 2.00
CA THR A 619 -14.33 -18.47 2.89
C THR A 619 -14.25 -16.95 2.85
N GLN A 620 -15.41 -16.30 2.96
CA GLN A 620 -15.53 -14.87 3.13
C GLN A 620 -16.42 -14.58 4.34
N SER A 621 -15.87 -13.87 5.32
CA SER A 621 -16.61 -13.44 6.51
C SER A 621 -17.74 -12.46 6.17
N VAL A 622 -18.77 -12.49 6.99
CA VAL A 622 -19.89 -11.56 6.97
C VAL A 622 -19.89 -10.81 8.29
N THR A 623 -19.69 -9.51 8.21
CA THR A 623 -19.54 -8.65 9.38
C THR A 623 -20.62 -7.57 9.38
N GLU A 624 -21.35 -7.45 10.48
CA GLU A 624 -22.23 -6.31 10.74
C GLU A 624 -21.38 -5.18 11.31
N THR A 625 -21.53 -3.98 10.76
CA THR A 625 -20.77 -2.80 11.18
C THR A 625 -21.72 -1.70 11.59
N LYS A 626 -21.57 -1.18 12.81
CA LYS A 626 -22.29 -0.02 13.35
C LYS A 626 -21.28 1.07 13.66
N VAL A 627 -21.67 2.32 13.50
CA VAL A 627 -20.84 3.48 13.77
C VAL A 627 -21.50 4.34 14.84
N GLN A 628 -20.74 4.72 15.85
CA GLN A 628 -21.11 5.74 16.82
C GLN A 628 -20.26 6.97 16.60
N VAL A 629 -20.87 8.12 16.43
CA VAL A 629 -20.16 9.40 16.35
C VAL A 629 -19.82 9.85 17.78
N ASP A 630 -18.52 9.96 18.08
CA ASP A 630 -18.02 10.38 19.38
C ASP A 630 -17.84 11.90 19.45
N ALA A 631 -17.29 12.51 18.39
CA ALA A 631 -17.12 13.96 18.28
C ALA A 631 -17.06 14.41 16.81
N GLY A 632 -17.79 15.45 16.46
CA GLY A 632 -17.65 16.15 15.18
C GLY A 632 -16.58 17.24 15.30
N GLU A 633 -15.58 17.22 14.41
CA GLU A 633 -14.50 18.21 14.40
C GLU A 633 -14.69 19.27 13.31
N GLN A 634 -15.09 18.83 12.12
CA GLN A 634 -15.24 19.67 10.95
C GLN A 634 -16.55 19.38 10.23
N VAL A 635 -17.16 20.42 9.73
CA VAL A 635 -18.41 20.36 8.96
C VAL A 635 -18.27 21.29 7.76
N LYS A 636 -18.62 20.80 6.57
CA LYS A 636 -18.74 21.65 5.39
C LYS A 636 -20.05 21.41 4.66
N ALA A 637 -20.70 22.49 4.24
CA ALA A 637 -21.77 22.37 3.26
C ALA A 637 -21.17 21.92 1.92
N TRP A 638 -21.79 20.91 1.34
CA TRP A 638 -21.41 20.39 0.06
C TRP A 638 -22.66 20.18 -0.81
N ARG A 639 -22.86 21.11 -1.76
CA ARG A 639 -24.06 21.14 -2.62
C ARG A 639 -25.37 21.11 -1.80
N ARG A 640 -26.21 20.09 -1.99
CA ARG A 640 -27.48 19.91 -1.25
C ARG A 640 -27.33 19.07 0.02
N SER A 641 -26.10 18.68 0.34
CA SER A 641 -25.79 17.82 1.49
C SER A 641 -24.81 18.50 2.45
N GLN A 642 -24.53 17.79 3.51
CA GLN A 642 -23.52 18.16 4.51
C GLN A 642 -22.53 17.02 4.65
N VAL A 643 -21.26 17.37 4.63
CA VAL A 643 -20.16 16.43 4.87
C VAL A 643 -19.49 16.79 6.18
N ASN A 644 -19.33 15.80 7.02
CA ASN A 644 -18.76 15.93 8.34
C ASN A 644 -17.46 15.11 8.44
N PHE A 645 -16.59 15.51 9.36
CA PHE A 645 -15.41 14.75 9.74
C PHE A 645 -15.22 14.79 11.25
N GLY A 646 -14.79 13.70 11.85
CA GLY A 646 -14.51 13.64 13.27
C GLY A 646 -14.20 12.24 13.78
N ASP A 647 -14.19 12.12 15.11
CA ASP A 647 -13.92 10.87 15.81
C ASP A 647 -15.16 9.99 15.89
N VAL A 648 -14.99 8.71 15.59
CA VAL A 648 -16.05 7.70 15.65
C VAL A 648 -15.57 6.42 16.33
N THR A 649 -16.54 5.69 16.88
CA THR A 649 -16.35 4.32 17.33
C THR A 649 -17.05 3.38 16.35
N VAL A 650 -16.27 2.56 15.64
CA VAL A 650 -16.79 1.53 14.75
C VAL A 650 -16.88 0.21 15.50
N MET A 651 -18.08 -0.36 15.53
CA MET A 651 -18.39 -1.64 16.18
C MET A 651 -18.62 -2.69 15.10
N SER A 652 -17.75 -3.70 15.02
CA SER A 652 -17.80 -4.76 14.01
C SER A 652 -18.06 -6.12 14.67
N LEU A 653 -19.07 -6.85 14.17
CA LEU A 653 -19.42 -8.19 14.63
C LEU A 653 -19.40 -9.16 13.46
N THR A 654 -18.39 -10.04 13.43
CA THR A 654 -18.36 -11.16 12.48
C THR A 654 -19.21 -12.30 13.02
N TYR A 655 -20.34 -12.61 12.39
CA TYR A 655 -21.34 -13.55 12.88
C TYR A 655 -21.59 -14.75 11.96
N MET A 656 -21.14 -14.66 10.71
CA MET A 656 -21.21 -15.76 9.76
C MET A 656 -20.13 -15.64 8.70
N PHE A 657 -19.99 -16.68 7.89
CA PHE A 657 -19.16 -16.68 6.68
C PHE A 657 -19.85 -17.43 5.55
N ARG A 658 -19.47 -17.14 4.31
CA ARG A 658 -19.90 -17.87 3.12
C ARG A 658 -18.75 -18.66 2.51
N LYS A 659 -19.06 -19.82 1.94
CA LYS A 659 -18.15 -20.69 1.19
C LYS A 659 -18.33 -20.40 -0.29
N ILE A 660 -17.25 -20.05 -1.00
CA ILE A 660 -17.26 -19.60 -2.40
C ILE A 660 -16.28 -20.45 -3.19
N LYS A 661 -16.72 -21.10 -4.26
CA LYS A 661 -15.86 -21.88 -5.14
C LYS A 661 -14.76 -21.02 -5.78
N PHE A 662 -13.55 -21.56 -5.90
CA PHE A 662 -12.41 -20.82 -6.44
C PHE A 662 -12.58 -20.36 -7.88
N TYR A 663 -13.18 -21.17 -8.73
CA TYR A 663 -13.25 -20.91 -10.17
C TYR A 663 -14.61 -20.39 -10.64
N GLU A 664 -15.66 -20.91 -10.08
CA GLU A 664 -17.05 -20.58 -10.47
C GLU A 664 -17.60 -19.38 -9.71
N ARG A 665 -16.93 -18.98 -8.60
CA ARG A 665 -17.36 -17.92 -7.66
C ARG A 665 -18.79 -18.09 -7.12
N ASP A 666 -19.37 -19.28 -7.29
CA ASP A 666 -20.67 -19.61 -6.75
C ASP A 666 -20.59 -19.80 -5.23
N SER A 667 -21.57 -19.25 -4.51
CA SER A 667 -21.75 -19.52 -3.08
C SER A 667 -22.32 -20.91 -2.88
N ILE A 668 -21.56 -21.79 -2.23
CA ILE A 668 -21.97 -23.18 -1.96
C ILE A 668 -22.54 -23.39 -0.56
N GLY A 669 -22.57 -22.33 0.27
CA GLY A 669 -23.14 -22.40 1.62
C GLY A 669 -22.65 -21.32 2.56
N PHE A 670 -23.24 -21.29 3.74
CA PHE A 670 -22.91 -20.37 4.84
C PHE A 670 -22.59 -21.16 6.10
N GLY A 671 -21.74 -20.60 6.97
CA GLY A 671 -21.48 -21.09 8.32
C GLY A 671 -21.68 -19.97 9.34
N LYS A 672 -22.09 -20.34 10.56
CA LYS A 672 -22.22 -19.38 11.66
C LYS A 672 -20.92 -19.32 12.46
N VAL A 673 -20.58 -18.12 12.93
CA VAL A 673 -19.42 -17.86 13.80
C VAL A 673 -19.91 -17.11 15.05
N SER A 674 -19.34 -17.46 16.20
CA SER A 674 -19.61 -16.76 17.47
C SER A 674 -18.33 -16.08 17.93
N LEU A 675 -18.15 -14.83 17.54
CA LEU A 675 -17.00 -14.02 17.92
C LEU A 675 -17.45 -12.79 18.73
N PRO A 676 -16.57 -12.22 19.58
CA PRO A 676 -16.89 -11.00 20.28
C PRO A 676 -16.97 -9.82 19.32
N GLN A 677 -17.76 -8.83 19.66
CA GLN A 677 -17.78 -7.55 18.96
C GLN A 677 -16.41 -6.87 19.10
N HIS A 678 -15.88 -6.44 17.97
CA HIS A 678 -14.64 -5.64 17.92
C HIS A 678 -15.01 -4.16 17.87
N GLU A 679 -14.35 -3.36 18.70
CA GLU A 679 -14.53 -1.91 18.75
C GLU A 679 -13.26 -1.21 18.29
N LEU A 680 -13.41 -0.28 17.34
CA LEU A 680 -12.34 0.54 16.78
C LEU A 680 -12.67 2.01 16.96
N ALA A 681 -11.93 2.74 17.83
CA ALA A 681 -11.97 4.19 17.82
C ALA A 681 -11.07 4.71 16.71
N THR A 682 -11.65 5.50 15.80
CA THR A 682 -10.94 5.98 14.61
C THR A 682 -11.53 7.31 14.14
N ALA A 683 -10.96 7.85 13.05
CA ALA A 683 -11.50 9.01 12.37
C ALA A 683 -12.36 8.59 11.16
N ALA A 684 -13.45 9.31 10.93
CA ALA A 684 -14.33 9.12 9.78
C ALA A 684 -14.73 10.43 9.12
N ALA A 685 -14.94 10.37 7.81
CA ALA A 685 -15.77 11.32 7.07
C ALA A 685 -17.14 10.71 6.88
N TRP A 686 -18.22 11.51 7.01
CA TRP A 686 -19.56 11.00 6.73
C TRP A 686 -20.39 11.99 5.97
N LEU A 687 -21.23 11.42 5.10
CA LEU A 687 -22.14 12.10 4.20
C LEU A 687 -23.58 11.71 4.54
N GLU A 688 -24.37 12.68 4.99
CA GLU A 688 -25.80 12.51 5.25
C GLU A 688 -26.58 12.57 3.93
N LEU A 689 -27.48 11.60 3.72
CA LEU A 689 -28.30 11.60 2.52
C LEU A 689 -29.35 12.73 2.61
N PRO A 690 -29.36 13.69 1.65
CA PRO A 690 -30.34 14.76 1.66
C PRO A 690 -31.77 14.21 1.44
N GLU A 691 -32.74 14.86 2.06
CA GLU A 691 -34.15 14.45 1.97
C GLU A 691 -34.69 14.41 0.52
N SER A 692 -34.17 15.28 -0.35
CA SER A 692 -34.49 15.27 -1.78
C SER A 692 -34.11 13.94 -2.44
N ALA A 693 -32.90 13.43 -2.19
CA ALA A 693 -32.44 12.18 -2.74
C ALA A 693 -33.21 10.99 -2.13
N ALA A 694 -33.48 11.02 -0.81
CA ALA A 694 -34.25 9.98 -0.16
C ALA A 694 -35.68 9.88 -0.71
N ARG A 695 -36.34 11.03 -0.90
CA ARG A 695 -37.68 11.09 -1.54
C ARG A 695 -37.69 10.63 -2.98
N LEU A 696 -36.65 10.98 -3.76
CA LEU A 696 -36.54 10.57 -5.14
C LEU A 696 -36.37 9.05 -5.25
N VAL A 697 -35.50 8.45 -4.46
CA VAL A 697 -35.30 6.99 -4.37
C VAL A 697 -36.60 6.28 -3.99
N ALA A 698 -37.28 6.75 -2.93
CA ALA A 698 -38.56 6.19 -2.49
C ALA A 698 -39.66 6.32 -3.57
N GLY A 699 -39.67 7.42 -4.34
CA GLY A 699 -40.58 7.64 -5.47
C GLY A 699 -40.43 6.59 -6.57
N PHE A 700 -39.25 6.01 -6.74
CA PHE A 700 -39.00 4.87 -7.65
C PHE A 700 -39.24 3.49 -6.97
N GLY A 701 -39.75 3.47 -5.74
CA GLY A 701 -39.98 2.24 -4.99
C GLY A 701 -38.70 1.53 -4.58
N ARG A 702 -37.57 2.25 -4.43
CA ARG A 702 -36.24 1.70 -4.12
C ARG A 702 -35.79 2.01 -2.70
N ILE A 703 -34.75 1.35 -2.22
CA ILE A 703 -34.21 1.45 -0.84
C ILE A 703 -32.90 2.23 -0.84
N ALA A 704 -32.88 3.40 -0.23
CA ALA A 704 -31.71 4.31 -0.25
C ALA A 704 -30.44 3.69 0.37
N THR A 705 -30.58 2.88 1.44
CA THR A 705 -29.43 2.23 2.09
C THR A 705 -28.70 1.27 1.14
N GLU A 706 -29.37 0.63 0.21
CA GLU A 706 -28.71 -0.23 -0.78
C GLU A 706 -27.86 0.54 -1.76
N GLY A 707 -28.39 1.67 -2.25
CA GLY A 707 -27.61 2.56 -3.10
C GLY A 707 -26.38 3.09 -2.37
N LEU A 708 -26.52 3.51 -1.09
CA LEU A 708 -25.39 3.98 -0.28
C LEU A 708 -24.36 2.89 -0.01
N ILE A 709 -24.78 1.63 0.22
CA ILE A 709 -23.83 0.49 0.33
C ILE A 709 -23.05 0.32 -0.97
N GLY A 710 -23.74 0.41 -2.13
CA GLY A 710 -23.07 0.35 -3.43
C GLY A 710 -22.06 1.48 -3.62
N ILE A 711 -22.42 2.71 -3.24
CA ILE A 711 -21.52 3.89 -3.27
C ILE A 711 -20.36 3.71 -2.31
N GLY A 712 -20.58 3.20 -1.09
CA GLY A 712 -19.54 2.92 -0.12
C GLY A 712 -18.52 1.90 -0.62
N ASN A 713 -18.98 0.82 -1.26
CA ASN A 713 -18.11 -0.17 -1.89
C ASN A 713 -17.29 0.42 -3.05
N ALA A 714 -17.91 1.28 -3.87
CA ALA A 714 -17.22 2.01 -4.93
C ALA A 714 -16.18 2.99 -4.34
N ALA A 715 -16.54 3.72 -3.27
CA ALA A 715 -15.65 4.68 -2.60
C ALA A 715 -14.40 3.98 -2.04
N SER A 716 -14.55 2.85 -1.33
CA SER A 716 -13.40 2.10 -0.81
C SER A 716 -12.48 1.58 -1.93
N ALA A 717 -13.02 1.35 -3.13
CA ALA A 717 -12.24 0.94 -4.30
C ALA A 717 -11.51 2.11 -4.97
N VAL A 718 -12.09 3.34 -5.01
CA VAL A 718 -11.50 4.48 -5.72
C VAL A 718 -10.65 5.39 -4.84
N ILE A 719 -10.86 5.44 -3.51
CA ILE A 719 -10.05 6.25 -2.58
C ILE A 719 -8.53 6.01 -2.73
N PRO A 720 -8.03 4.77 -2.95
CA PRO A 720 -6.62 4.54 -3.23
C PRO A 720 -6.05 5.29 -4.43
N LEU A 721 -6.88 5.81 -5.33
CA LEU A 721 -6.45 6.69 -6.42
C LEU A 721 -6.12 8.12 -5.96
N PHE A 722 -6.61 8.54 -4.79
CA PHE A 722 -6.44 9.88 -4.22
C PHE A 722 -5.46 9.91 -3.07
N ALA A 723 -5.43 8.83 -2.29
CA ALA A 723 -4.55 8.64 -1.15
C ALA A 723 -3.77 7.34 -1.31
N MET A 724 -2.47 7.36 -1.07
CA MET A 724 -1.61 6.17 -1.17
C MET A 724 -1.90 5.19 -0.04
N CYS A 725 -3.01 4.46 -0.12
CA CYS A 725 -3.44 3.44 0.85
C CYS A 725 -3.76 2.11 0.16
N ASP A 726 -3.85 1.05 0.94
CA ASP A 726 -4.47 -0.20 0.49
C ASP A 726 -6.00 -0.10 0.67
N PRO A 727 -6.84 -0.69 -0.20
CA PRO A 727 -8.28 -0.78 0.04
C PRO A 727 -8.65 -1.35 1.42
N MET A 728 -7.79 -2.17 2.01
CA MET A 728 -7.97 -2.71 3.36
C MET A 728 -7.70 -1.70 4.49
N ASP A 729 -7.11 -0.54 4.19
CA ASP A 729 -6.91 0.55 5.16
C ASP A 729 -8.17 1.40 5.36
N ILE A 730 -9.15 1.29 4.43
CA ILE A 730 -10.39 2.06 4.43
C ILE A 730 -11.56 1.13 4.73
N GLY A 731 -12.45 1.57 5.61
CA GLY A 731 -13.75 0.94 5.84
C GLY A 731 -14.88 1.87 5.42
N THR A 732 -16.01 1.28 5.02
CA THR A 732 -17.25 2.00 4.77
C THR A 732 -18.41 1.36 5.50
N ALA A 733 -19.33 2.15 5.97
CA ALA A 733 -20.56 1.69 6.63
C ALA A 733 -21.73 2.61 6.28
N VAL A 734 -22.93 2.07 6.30
CA VAL A 734 -24.16 2.85 6.18
C VAL A 734 -24.94 2.67 7.46
N ASP A 735 -25.19 3.78 8.17
CA ASP A 735 -25.87 3.79 9.47
C ASP A 735 -26.73 5.05 9.58
N SER A 736 -27.86 4.96 10.25
CA SER A 736 -28.77 6.08 10.50
C SER A 736 -28.95 6.39 12.00
N ALA A 737 -28.34 5.60 12.88
CA ALA A 737 -28.58 5.68 14.34
C ALA A 737 -28.16 7.03 14.95
N ASN A 738 -27.09 7.67 14.39
CA ASN A 738 -26.59 8.95 14.91
C ASN A 738 -27.28 10.18 14.32
N THR A 739 -27.72 10.10 13.07
CA THR A 739 -28.14 11.24 12.27
C THR A 739 -29.64 11.26 12.01
N GLY A 740 -30.33 10.12 12.24
CA GLY A 740 -31.76 9.95 11.94
C GLY A 740 -32.05 9.80 10.43
N VAL A 741 -31.04 9.91 9.58
CA VAL A 741 -31.14 9.74 8.12
C VAL A 741 -30.08 8.73 7.65
N PRO A 742 -30.29 8.04 6.52
CA PRO A 742 -29.28 7.17 5.95
C PRO A 742 -27.98 7.94 5.69
N THR A 743 -26.88 7.51 6.28
CA THR A 743 -25.61 8.21 6.27
C THR A 743 -24.50 7.25 5.84
N LEU A 744 -23.69 7.68 4.89
CA LEU A 744 -22.50 6.95 4.44
C LEU A 744 -21.29 7.40 5.26
N PHE A 745 -20.66 6.47 5.98
CA PHE A 745 -19.41 6.67 6.70
C PHE A 745 -18.24 6.08 5.89
N ILE A 746 -17.14 6.84 5.81
CA ILE A 746 -15.84 6.42 5.26
C ILE A 746 -14.82 6.60 6.38
N TYR A 747 -14.23 5.52 6.89
CA TYR A 747 -13.38 5.55 8.08
C TYR A 747 -12.04 4.85 7.89
N ASP A 748 -11.04 5.29 8.63
CA ASP A 748 -9.74 4.62 8.69
C ASP A 748 -9.87 3.31 9.49
N ARG A 749 -9.35 2.21 8.98
CA ARG A 749 -9.32 0.92 9.71
C ARG A 749 -8.16 0.81 10.71
N HIS A 750 -7.64 1.96 11.15
CA HIS A 750 -6.54 2.08 12.10
C HIS A 750 -6.94 2.90 13.31
N PRO A 751 -6.53 2.51 14.54
CA PRO A 751 -6.86 3.26 15.74
C PRO A 751 -6.45 4.74 15.66
N GLY A 752 -7.37 5.64 15.98
CA GLY A 752 -7.16 7.09 15.96
C GLY A 752 -7.02 7.70 14.57
N GLY A 753 -7.20 6.91 13.50
CA GLY A 753 -7.04 7.35 12.12
C GLY A 753 -5.59 7.70 11.72
N VAL A 754 -5.23 7.44 10.49
CA VAL A 754 -3.91 7.81 9.94
C VAL A 754 -4.00 8.87 8.84
N GLY A 755 -5.22 9.41 8.62
CA GLY A 755 -5.49 10.57 7.78
C GLY A 755 -6.14 10.25 6.43
N PHE A 756 -6.53 9.00 6.16
CA PHE A 756 -7.21 8.65 4.90
C PHE A 756 -8.65 9.17 4.87
N ALA A 757 -9.38 9.05 5.99
CA ALA A 757 -10.73 9.61 6.12
C ALA A 757 -10.71 11.14 6.01
N GLN A 758 -9.72 11.83 6.62
CA GLN A 758 -9.52 13.27 6.46
C GLN A 758 -9.27 13.65 5.01
N LYS A 759 -8.47 12.86 4.28
CA LYS A 759 -8.22 13.10 2.86
C LYS A 759 -9.48 12.90 2.04
N SER A 760 -10.29 11.89 2.34
CA SER A 760 -11.59 11.63 1.72
C SER A 760 -12.58 12.77 1.97
N TYR A 761 -12.61 13.33 3.19
CA TYR A 761 -13.39 14.53 3.51
C TYR A 761 -12.97 15.73 2.65
N ASN A 762 -11.65 15.97 2.51
CA ASN A 762 -11.14 17.10 1.73
C ASN A 762 -11.48 16.98 0.24
N MET A 763 -11.47 15.75 -0.30
CA MET A 763 -11.66 15.43 -1.72
C MET A 763 -12.99 14.69 -2.00
N ILE A 764 -14.03 14.97 -1.23
CA ILE A 764 -15.30 14.22 -1.33
C ILE A 764 -15.93 14.32 -2.72
N GLU A 765 -15.80 15.47 -3.38
CA GLU A 765 -16.37 15.68 -4.71
C GLU A 765 -15.70 14.78 -5.74
N GLU A 766 -14.37 14.76 -5.77
CA GLU A 766 -13.60 13.91 -6.69
C GLU A 766 -13.84 12.42 -6.41
N VAL A 767 -14.01 12.04 -5.14
CA VAL A 767 -14.33 10.66 -4.75
C VAL A 767 -15.72 10.28 -5.25
N MET A 768 -16.74 11.13 -5.07
CA MET A 768 -18.10 10.84 -5.53
C MET A 768 -18.20 10.84 -7.06
N GLU A 769 -17.49 11.74 -7.76
CA GLU A 769 -17.41 11.69 -9.23
C GLU A 769 -16.75 10.41 -9.73
N ALA A 770 -15.68 9.94 -9.07
CA ALA A 770 -15.04 8.67 -9.42
C ALA A 770 -15.97 7.47 -9.17
N CYS A 771 -16.76 7.51 -8.09
CA CYS A 771 -17.81 6.50 -7.83
C CYS A 771 -18.86 6.47 -8.92
N LEU A 772 -19.35 7.63 -9.33
CA LEU A 772 -20.32 7.75 -10.41
C LEU A 772 -19.76 7.16 -11.71
N ASN A 773 -18.56 7.58 -12.10
CA ASN A 773 -17.90 7.09 -13.30
C ASN A 773 -17.66 5.58 -13.28
N LEU A 774 -17.29 5.01 -12.11
CA LEU A 774 -17.11 3.58 -11.95
C LEU A 774 -18.41 2.80 -12.15
N ILE A 775 -19.52 3.29 -11.55
CA ILE A 775 -20.82 2.60 -11.55
C ILE A 775 -21.52 2.77 -12.89
N GLU A 776 -21.58 3.98 -13.42
CA GLU A 776 -22.28 4.32 -14.67
C GLU A 776 -21.66 3.60 -15.88
N ASN A 777 -20.33 3.65 -15.99
CA ASN A 777 -19.61 3.02 -17.10
C ASN A 777 -19.45 1.50 -16.98
N CYS A 778 -19.99 0.89 -15.93
CA CYS A 778 -20.01 -0.57 -15.83
C CYS A 778 -21.04 -1.19 -16.75
N THR A 779 -20.63 -2.13 -17.57
CA THR A 779 -21.49 -2.81 -18.56
C THR A 779 -22.42 -3.86 -17.98
N CYS A 780 -22.38 -4.11 -16.67
CA CYS A 780 -23.35 -4.97 -15.98
C CYS A 780 -24.72 -4.31 -15.96
N GLU A 781 -25.76 -5.11 -15.92
CA GLU A 781 -27.14 -4.63 -15.94
C GLU A 781 -27.64 -4.24 -14.56
N ASP A 782 -27.55 -5.13 -13.58
CA ASP A 782 -28.16 -4.97 -12.24
C ASP A 782 -27.14 -4.63 -11.13
N GLY A 783 -25.89 -4.48 -11.48
CA GLY A 783 -24.77 -4.35 -10.56
C GLY A 783 -23.84 -5.57 -10.61
N CYS A 784 -22.62 -5.41 -10.15
CA CYS A 784 -21.64 -6.48 -10.05
C CYS A 784 -20.57 -6.16 -9.01
N PRO A 785 -19.77 -7.17 -8.57
CA PRO A 785 -18.69 -6.94 -7.62
C PRO A 785 -17.68 -5.87 -8.04
N SER A 786 -17.56 -5.58 -9.35
CA SER A 786 -16.64 -4.59 -9.89
C SER A 786 -17.20 -3.15 -9.95
N CYS A 787 -18.45 -2.91 -9.55
CA CYS A 787 -19.01 -1.55 -9.52
C CYS A 787 -19.70 -1.19 -8.20
N VAL A 788 -20.61 -2.03 -7.69
CA VAL A 788 -21.36 -1.77 -6.46
C VAL A 788 -21.01 -2.71 -5.30
N GLY A 789 -20.05 -3.61 -5.53
CA GLY A 789 -19.53 -4.51 -4.51
C GLY A 789 -20.16 -5.90 -4.49
N SER A 790 -19.65 -6.71 -3.56
CA SER A 790 -20.08 -8.10 -3.41
C SER A 790 -21.53 -8.21 -2.93
N PRO A 791 -22.20 -9.34 -3.22
CA PRO A 791 -23.56 -9.58 -2.74
C PRO A 791 -23.67 -9.42 -1.22
N ILE A 792 -24.71 -8.69 -0.79
CA ILE A 792 -25.10 -8.59 0.61
C ILE A 792 -25.72 -9.93 1.02
N PRO A 793 -25.33 -10.54 2.15
CA PRO A 793 -25.93 -11.77 2.62
C PRO A 793 -27.44 -11.60 2.90
N PRO A 794 -28.27 -12.63 2.71
CA PRO A 794 -29.64 -12.56 3.16
C PRO A 794 -29.67 -12.31 4.68
N TYR A 795 -30.53 -11.40 5.12
CA TYR A 795 -30.73 -11.15 6.56
C TYR A 795 -31.12 -12.47 7.22
N ALA A 796 -30.26 -12.99 8.07
CA ALA A 796 -30.37 -14.33 8.66
C ALA A 796 -31.54 -14.53 9.64
N GLN A 797 -32.48 -13.56 9.74
CA GLN A 797 -33.54 -13.61 10.75
C GLN A 797 -34.88 -14.16 10.26
N HIS A 798 -35.12 -14.32 8.96
CA HIS A 798 -36.49 -14.56 8.51
C HIS A 798 -36.73 -15.75 7.56
N ASP A 799 -35.72 -16.38 6.97
CA ASP A 799 -35.97 -17.57 6.14
C ASP A 799 -34.73 -18.49 6.04
N PRO A 800 -34.73 -19.64 6.72
CA PRO A 800 -33.67 -20.65 6.57
C PRO A 800 -33.66 -21.33 5.20
N ASP A 801 -34.72 -21.20 4.40
CA ASP A 801 -34.89 -21.81 3.07
C ASP A 801 -34.69 -20.82 1.90
N ALA A 802 -34.38 -19.53 2.19
CA ALA A 802 -34.08 -18.55 1.15
C ALA A 802 -32.82 -18.94 0.37
N THR A 803 -32.92 -18.88 -0.95
CA THR A 803 -31.90 -19.29 -1.90
C THR A 803 -30.48 -18.79 -1.56
N PRO A 804 -29.43 -19.59 -1.76
CA PRO A 804 -28.05 -19.29 -1.32
C PRO A 804 -27.35 -18.13 -2.04
N ARG A 805 -28.03 -17.40 -2.92
CA ARG A 805 -27.47 -16.25 -3.63
C ARG A 805 -27.78 -14.96 -2.85
N GLY A 806 -26.76 -14.35 -2.26
CA GLY A 806 -26.87 -13.02 -1.67
C GLY A 806 -27.25 -11.95 -2.72
N ARG A 807 -27.90 -10.87 -2.28
CA ARG A 807 -28.39 -9.77 -3.12
C ARG A 807 -27.25 -8.77 -3.41
N ILE A 808 -27.01 -8.47 -4.68
CA ILE A 808 -26.10 -7.40 -5.09
C ILE A 808 -26.70 -6.04 -4.74
N PRO A 809 -25.93 -5.05 -4.19
CA PRO A 809 -26.42 -3.68 -3.97
C PRO A 809 -27.00 -3.08 -5.25
N ASP A 810 -28.09 -2.36 -5.12
CA ASP A 810 -28.87 -1.83 -6.25
C ASP A 810 -28.08 -0.73 -7.00
N LYS A 811 -27.61 -1.07 -8.21
CA LYS A 811 -26.83 -0.17 -9.08
C LYS A 811 -27.59 1.10 -9.45
N GLU A 812 -28.86 0.96 -9.85
CA GLU A 812 -29.66 2.11 -10.29
C GLU A 812 -30.01 3.04 -9.12
N THR A 813 -30.21 2.50 -7.92
CA THR A 813 -30.37 3.33 -6.71
C THR A 813 -29.09 4.13 -6.43
N ALA A 814 -27.90 3.52 -6.57
CA ALA A 814 -26.64 4.24 -6.42
C ALA A 814 -26.48 5.37 -7.46
N LEU A 815 -26.90 5.12 -8.71
CA LEU A 815 -26.90 6.16 -9.77
C LEU A 815 -27.87 7.29 -9.48
N VAL A 816 -29.11 7.00 -9.02
CA VAL A 816 -30.08 8.04 -8.62
C VAL A 816 -29.49 8.94 -7.53
N ILE A 817 -28.88 8.35 -6.50
CA ILE A 817 -28.28 9.09 -5.39
C ILE A 817 -27.09 9.93 -5.87
N LEU A 818 -26.19 9.37 -6.65
CA LEU A 818 -24.98 10.09 -7.11
C LEU A 818 -25.32 11.24 -8.06
N HIS A 819 -26.30 11.06 -8.96
CA HIS A 819 -26.74 12.15 -9.84
C HIS A 819 -27.35 13.31 -9.05
N GLU A 820 -28.17 13.02 -8.02
CA GLU A 820 -28.74 14.05 -7.14
C GLU A 820 -27.66 14.74 -6.28
N LEU A 821 -26.74 13.98 -5.68
CA LEU A 821 -25.63 14.52 -4.86
C LEU A 821 -24.69 15.41 -5.69
N LEU A 822 -24.41 15.03 -6.93
CA LEU A 822 -23.49 15.74 -7.83
C LEU A 822 -24.21 16.81 -8.68
N GLU A 823 -25.52 17.05 -8.44
CA GLU A 823 -26.36 18.01 -9.18
C GLU A 823 -26.27 17.83 -10.70
N LYS A 824 -26.22 16.58 -11.16
CA LYS A 824 -26.26 16.20 -12.57
C LYS A 824 -27.71 16.04 -13.03
N GLU A 825 -27.90 15.80 -14.35
CA GLU A 825 -29.24 15.48 -14.86
C GLU A 825 -29.83 14.30 -14.10
N PRO A 826 -31.12 14.38 -13.65
CA PRO A 826 -31.73 13.34 -12.85
C PRO A 826 -31.68 11.99 -13.56
N TYR A 827 -31.11 10.99 -12.93
CA TYR A 827 -31.12 9.61 -13.43
C TYR A 827 -32.48 8.98 -13.20
N VAL A 828 -33.07 8.44 -14.26
CA VAL A 828 -34.34 7.72 -14.19
C VAL A 828 -34.07 6.22 -14.32
N PRO A 829 -34.38 5.41 -13.29
CA PRO A 829 -34.21 3.97 -13.35
C PRO A 829 -34.95 3.35 -14.53
N THR A 830 -34.30 2.48 -15.27
CA THR A 830 -34.83 1.81 -16.47
C THR A 830 -35.40 0.44 -16.17
N ARG A 831 -35.12 -0.12 -14.98
CA ARG A 831 -35.47 -1.47 -14.55
C ARG A 831 -36.21 -1.48 -13.25
N PRO A 832 -37.02 -2.54 -13.00
CA PRO A 832 -37.64 -2.72 -11.69
C PRO A 832 -36.55 -2.92 -10.62
N PRO A 833 -36.84 -2.60 -9.35
CA PRO A 833 -35.94 -2.89 -8.24
C PRO A 833 -35.59 -4.39 -8.21
N VAL A 834 -34.33 -4.74 -7.92
CA VAL A 834 -33.84 -6.13 -7.91
C VAL A 834 -34.65 -7.06 -6.98
N TRP A 835 -35.33 -6.50 -5.96
CA TRP A 835 -36.22 -7.26 -5.06
C TRP A 835 -37.65 -7.50 -5.59
N ALA A 836 -38.06 -6.85 -6.66
CA ALA A 836 -39.41 -7.04 -7.23
C ALA A 836 -39.61 -8.44 -7.86
N ASP A 837 -38.55 -9.12 -8.26
CA ASP A 837 -38.60 -10.48 -8.80
C ASP A 837 -38.80 -11.57 -7.73
N TRP A 838 -38.79 -11.20 -6.46
CA TRP A 838 -39.01 -12.13 -5.34
C TRP A 838 -40.48 -12.12 -4.94
N GLY A 839 -41.33 -12.70 -5.76
CA GLY A 839 -42.75 -12.98 -5.68
C GLY A 839 -43.48 -12.41 -4.48
N GLY A 840 -44.25 -11.37 -4.69
CA GLY A 840 -44.97 -10.59 -3.70
C GLY A 840 -45.71 -11.42 -2.66
N ALA A 841 -45.22 -11.30 -1.42
CA ALA A 841 -46.01 -11.42 -0.21
C ALA A 841 -45.31 -10.59 0.88
N GLY A 842 -45.75 -9.32 1.02
CA GLY A 842 -45.83 -8.71 2.34
C GLY A 842 -44.55 -8.37 3.10
N VAL A 843 -43.56 -7.63 2.55
CA VAL A 843 -42.48 -7.06 3.35
C VAL A 843 -42.35 -5.52 3.20
N GLY A 844 -43.41 -4.88 2.73
CA GLY A 844 -43.47 -3.42 2.52
C GLY A 844 -44.11 -2.60 3.63
N ALA A 845 -44.44 -3.18 4.79
CA ALA A 845 -45.26 -2.48 5.81
C ALA A 845 -44.73 -2.60 7.24
N GLY A 846 -43.50 -3.06 7.45
CA GLY A 846 -43.03 -3.37 8.82
C GLY A 846 -41.87 -2.51 9.35
N MET A 847 -41.20 -1.69 8.54
CA MET A 847 -40.05 -0.89 9.00
C MET A 847 -40.30 0.62 9.11
N ASP A 848 -41.41 1.14 8.55
CA ASP A 848 -41.79 2.57 8.72
C ASP A 848 -42.74 2.82 9.88
N ALA A 849 -43.16 1.79 10.64
CA ALA A 849 -44.09 1.93 11.75
C ALA A 849 -43.43 2.12 13.12
N ALA A 850 -42.10 2.10 13.22
CA ALA A 850 -41.39 2.36 14.47
C ALA A 850 -41.03 3.84 14.69
N ALA A 851 -41.24 4.71 13.69
CA ALA A 851 -40.94 6.15 13.77
C ALA A 851 -42.19 7.03 14.04
N ALA A 852 -43.40 6.45 14.20
CA ALA A 852 -44.67 7.20 14.34
C ALA A 852 -45.48 6.85 15.59
N ALA A 853 -44.89 6.32 16.64
CA ALA A 853 -45.53 6.06 17.90
C ALA A 853 -44.76 6.61 19.10
N GLY A 854 -44.76 7.93 19.24
CA GLY A 854 -44.10 8.61 20.33
C GLY A 854 -44.64 10.03 20.49
N ASP A 855 -45.99 10.15 20.56
CA ASP A 855 -46.58 11.43 20.90
C ASP A 855 -47.38 11.27 22.21
N ALA A 856 -47.27 12.30 23.06
CA ALA A 856 -48.08 12.70 24.23
C ALA A 856 -47.77 12.06 25.57
N ALA A 857 -46.99 12.78 26.38
CA ALA A 857 -47.43 13.25 27.73
C ALA A 857 -46.37 14.21 28.30
N ASP A 858 -46.64 15.42 28.19
CA ASP A 858 -47.07 16.48 29.09
C ASP A 858 -46.25 16.66 30.39
N GLY A 859 -45.78 17.93 30.57
CA GLY A 859 -45.84 18.61 31.84
C GLY A 859 -44.53 18.85 32.62
N GLY A 860 -44.07 20.10 32.66
CA GLY A 860 -43.39 20.55 33.86
C GLY A 860 -42.25 21.55 33.69
N ALA A 861 -42.56 22.79 33.45
CA ALA A 861 -41.62 23.93 33.56
C ALA A 861 -41.26 24.25 35.01
N THR A 862 -40.00 24.59 35.24
CA THR A 862 -39.46 25.64 36.19
C THR A 862 -37.97 25.73 35.88
N GLY A 863 -37.40 26.83 35.51
CA GLY A 863 -37.39 28.20 35.81
C GLY A 863 -36.40 28.58 36.93
N MET A 864 -35.47 29.52 36.59
CA MET A 864 -34.51 30.23 37.48
C MET A 864 -33.07 29.73 37.39
N GLY A 865 -32.05 30.58 37.20
CA GLY A 865 -32.00 32.04 37.26
C GLY A 865 -30.52 32.46 37.10
N VAL A 866 -30.37 33.53 36.35
CA VAL A 866 -29.09 34.25 36.12
C VAL A 866 -28.73 35.07 37.38
N ARG A 867 -27.48 35.04 37.79
CA ARG A 867 -26.71 36.08 38.53
C ARG A 867 -25.24 35.69 38.45
N GLY A 868 -24.28 36.56 38.23
CA GLY A 868 -24.16 38.01 38.28
C GLY A 868 -22.67 38.27 38.35
N VAL A 869 -22.23 39.17 37.52
CA VAL A 869 -20.85 39.69 37.41
C VAL A 869 -20.42 40.30 38.75
N ASP A 870 -19.16 40.05 39.16
CA ASP A 870 -18.45 41.02 40.01
C ASP A 870 -17.02 41.23 39.49
N GLN A 871 -16.78 42.49 39.17
CA GLN A 871 -15.48 43.08 38.79
C GLN A 871 -14.70 43.46 40.04
N ARG A 872 -13.45 43.14 40.13
CA ARG A 872 -12.43 43.96 40.84
C ARG A 872 -11.05 43.79 40.22
N ALA A 873 -10.50 44.87 39.78
CA ALA A 873 -9.09 45.08 39.36
C ALA A 873 -8.29 45.63 40.55
N PRO A 874 -6.98 46.00 40.31
CA PRO A 874 -5.81 45.18 40.20
C PRO A 874 -4.77 45.44 41.32
N GLY A 875 -3.95 44.48 41.64
CA GLY A 875 -2.76 44.62 42.50
C GLY A 875 -1.48 44.28 41.77
N ARG A 876 -0.47 45.09 41.94
CA ARG A 876 0.82 45.16 41.27
C ARG A 876 1.77 43.99 41.58
N PRO A 877 2.89 43.82 40.82
CA PRO A 877 3.52 42.56 40.50
C PRO A 877 4.70 42.22 41.41
N ASP A 878 4.97 40.94 41.57
CA ASP A 878 6.28 40.50 42.03
C ASP A 878 6.68 39.13 41.36
N HIS A 879 7.87 39.22 40.78
CA HIS A 879 8.85 38.18 40.44
C HIS A 879 8.45 36.89 39.71
N ASP A 880 8.80 36.94 38.41
CA ASP A 880 9.60 35.92 37.65
C ASP A 880 9.42 34.47 38.09
N ASP A 881 8.33 33.86 37.60
CA ASP A 881 8.30 32.44 37.31
C ASP A 881 7.52 32.29 35.96
N ARG A 882 8.28 32.33 34.85
CA ARG A 882 7.74 32.04 33.54
C ARG A 882 7.43 30.53 33.44
N THR A 883 6.35 30.11 34.08
CA THR A 883 5.66 28.89 33.70
C THR A 883 5.05 29.11 32.33
N VAL A 884 5.70 28.57 31.31
CA VAL A 884 5.09 28.42 30.00
C VAL A 884 3.79 27.65 30.19
N GLN A 885 2.65 28.36 30.09
CA GLN A 885 1.34 27.69 30.04
C GLN A 885 1.27 26.96 28.73
N VAL A 886 1.53 25.64 28.76
CA VAL A 886 1.30 24.74 27.62
C VAL A 886 -0.22 24.66 27.45
N VAL A 887 -0.73 25.12 26.32
CA VAL A 887 -2.14 24.93 25.97
C VAL A 887 -2.37 23.44 25.79
N VAL A 888 -3.08 22.83 26.75
CA VAL A 888 -3.39 21.39 26.71
C VAL A 888 -4.68 21.22 25.92
N LYS A 889 -4.61 20.63 24.72
CA LYS A 889 -5.80 20.12 24.03
C LYS A 889 -6.20 18.82 24.71
N PRO A 890 -7.39 18.70 25.32
CA PRO A 890 -7.85 17.44 25.94
C PRO A 890 -8.02 16.37 24.87
N LEU A 891 -7.70 15.13 25.22
CA LEU A 891 -8.06 13.99 24.40
C LEU A 891 -9.58 13.80 24.43
N PRO A 892 -10.22 13.37 23.32
CA PRO A 892 -11.60 12.90 23.37
C PRO A 892 -11.75 11.78 24.41
N GLU A 893 -12.84 11.79 25.20
CA GLU A 893 -13.02 10.86 26.33
C GLU A 893 -12.89 9.38 25.91
N GLY A 894 -13.43 9.03 24.76
CA GLY A 894 -13.32 7.68 24.21
C GLY A 894 -11.87 7.28 23.92
N VAL A 895 -11.08 8.19 23.34
CA VAL A 895 -9.66 8.00 23.01
C VAL A 895 -8.85 7.87 24.31
N GLU A 896 -9.06 8.75 25.28
CA GLU A 896 -8.36 8.71 26.57
C GLU A 896 -8.60 7.40 27.29
N ARG A 897 -9.87 6.95 27.43
CA ARG A 897 -10.25 5.68 28.08
C ARG A 897 -9.55 4.48 27.43
N ARG A 898 -9.47 4.46 26.11
CA ARG A 898 -8.83 3.35 25.38
C ARG A 898 -7.32 3.38 25.46
N ILE A 899 -6.69 4.56 25.39
CA ILE A 899 -5.25 4.70 25.61
C ILE A 899 -4.89 4.19 27.01
N ARG A 900 -5.66 4.57 28.03
CA ARG A 900 -5.47 4.04 29.39
C ARG A 900 -5.59 2.51 29.43
N LYS A 901 -6.61 1.92 28.78
CA LYS A 901 -6.82 0.47 28.71
C LYS A 901 -5.71 -0.25 27.90
N MET A 902 -5.26 0.30 26.78
CA MET A 902 -4.14 -0.22 25.98
C MET A 902 -2.87 -0.29 26.81
N MET A 903 -2.56 0.77 27.53
CA MET A 903 -1.38 0.83 28.40
C MET A 903 -1.48 -0.15 29.58
N GLU A 904 -2.67 -0.39 30.16
CA GLU A 904 -2.90 -1.41 31.21
C GLU A 904 -2.57 -2.82 30.70
N ARG A 905 -3.03 -3.16 29.51
CA ARG A 905 -2.76 -4.45 28.88
C ARG A 905 -1.26 -4.66 28.63
N ALA A 906 -0.56 -3.62 28.12
CA ALA A 906 0.89 -3.69 27.91
C ALA A 906 1.66 -3.93 29.23
N ALA A 907 1.26 -3.27 30.32
CA ALA A 907 1.85 -3.49 31.65
C ALA A 907 1.60 -4.89 32.19
N SER A 908 0.42 -5.48 31.93
CA SER A 908 0.08 -6.85 32.33
C SER A 908 0.88 -7.89 31.56
N GLN A 909 1.14 -7.68 30.29
CA GLN A 909 1.98 -8.57 29.47
C GLN A 909 3.45 -8.58 29.91
N HIS A 910 3.97 -7.44 30.39
CA HIS A 910 5.32 -7.39 30.98
C HIS A 910 5.43 -8.04 32.38
N LYS A 911 4.30 -8.19 33.10
CA LYS A 911 4.30 -8.96 34.37
C LYS A 911 4.25 -10.46 34.14
N ALA A 912 3.77 -10.92 33.00
CA ALA A 912 3.63 -12.33 32.65
C ALA A 912 4.86 -12.90 31.90
N ARG A 913 5.76 -12.06 31.45
CA ARG A 913 7.10 -12.40 30.93
C ARG A 913 8.16 -12.19 32.02
#